data_dc830bd989a0edea3e984ea1423ab9f7
#
_entry.id   dc830bd989a0edea3e984ea1423ab9f7
#
_cell.length_a   1.000
_cell.length_b   1.000
_cell.length_c   1.000
_cell.angle_alpha   90.00
_cell.angle_beta   90.00
_cell.angle_gamma   90.00
#
_symmetry.space_group_name_H-M   'P 1'
#
loop_
_entity.id
_entity.type
_entity.pdbx_description
1 polymer ?
#
loop_
_entity_poly.entity_id
_entity_poly.type
_entity_poly.pdbx_seq_one_letter_code
_entity_poly.pdbx_strand_id
1 'polypeptide(L)'
;MNIKIALAGNPNCGKTTLFNALTGSNQYVGNWPGVTVEKKEGRLKGRKDIVIQDLPGIYSLSPYTLEEVVARNYLVKEKPDAILNIVDGTNIERNLYLTTQLIELGLPVVVAVNMMDLVRRNGDQIDARKLSDALGCQVVEISALKGEGGVEAAELAAKMAQQKRAAELPHVFTGSVEHAIAHIEESIQGMVDDRYLRWYAVKVFERDEKVLADLNLSTDLRAHLEDHIVDCEKELDDDAESIITNQRYAYINDLVTKAVKKKGEKHRLSTSDKIDQIVTNRILALPIFAVVMFAVYWIAMGPFGTFLTDWTNDVLGTAWLVEIPRAALEGWGVNEVVVGLICDGALAGVGAVLGFVPQMLVLFLMLAILEDIGYMARIAFIMDRIFRKFGLSGKSFIPMLVGTGCGVPGVMASRTIENERDRRMTVMTTCFIPCGAKMPIIGLIAGALFGGSGLVAASAYFIGVAAIVISGIILKKTKMFAGDPAPFVMELPAYHIPSVGNVLRATWERGWSFIKRAGTVILASSIILWFLQGFGWENGAFGLVEDMNNSVLAAIGSAVAFIFAPLGFGNWRATVAVVTGLIAKENVVATFGVLYNFAGELSENGDEIWALVAQDYTAISAYSFMIFNLLCAPCFAAMGAIKREMNNAKWTAFAIGYMCVFAYVVSLIVYQIGGLITGEVSFGIGTVVAVVLVVGIVYLLFRKNKYEDERLTIRSVDAAGRRAALK
;
A
#
# COMPACT_ATOMS: atom_id res chain seq x y z
N MET A 1 15.52 42.99 -2.94
CA MET A 1 15.52 41.64 -2.30
C MET A 1 14.23 40.94 -2.71
N ASN A 2 14.29 39.71 -3.18
CA ASN A 2 13.07 38.92 -3.45
C ASN A 2 12.54 38.40 -2.11
N ILE A 3 11.26 38.63 -1.81
CA ILE A 3 10.59 38.11 -0.63
C ILE A 3 10.17 36.67 -0.94
N LYS A 4 10.58 35.71 -0.11
CA LYS A 4 10.20 34.30 -0.24
C LYS A 4 9.07 33.96 0.72
N ILE A 5 7.92 33.56 0.19
CA ILE A 5 6.76 33.13 0.97
C ILE A 5 6.60 31.61 0.81
N ALA A 6 6.58 30.89 1.92
CA ALA A 6 6.25 29.47 1.94
C ALA A 6 4.73 29.29 1.97
N LEU A 7 4.18 28.56 1.00
CA LEU A 7 2.78 28.19 0.99
C LEU A 7 2.62 26.83 1.67
N ALA A 8 2.06 26.79 2.86
CA ALA A 8 1.87 25.61 3.69
C ALA A 8 0.38 25.29 3.86
N GLY A 9 0.05 24.06 4.17
CA GLY A 9 -1.32 23.63 4.48
C GLY A 9 -1.49 22.11 4.38
N ASN A 10 -2.60 21.64 4.91
CA ASN A 10 -2.94 20.23 4.91
C ASN A 10 -3.22 19.73 3.48
N PRO A 11 -3.11 18.43 3.22
CA PRO A 11 -3.64 17.85 1.99
C PRO A 11 -5.11 18.21 1.80
N ASN A 12 -5.50 18.49 0.55
CA ASN A 12 -6.87 18.84 0.14
C ASN A 12 -7.45 20.18 0.67
N CYS A 13 -6.69 21.01 1.38
CA CYS A 13 -7.16 22.33 1.81
C CYS A 13 -7.29 23.37 0.67
N GLY A 14 -6.96 22.99 -0.58
CA GLY A 14 -7.03 23.88 -1.74
C GLY A 14 -5.71 24.61 -2.05
N LYS A 15 -4.58 24.16 -1.50
CA LYS A 15 -3.24 24.73 -1.66
C LYS A 15 -2.82 24.88 -3.12
N THR A 16 -2.90 23.84 -3.92
CA THR A 16 -2.54 23.86 -5.34
C THR A 16 -3.45 24.79 -6.15
N THR A 17 -4.73 24.87 -5.81
CA THR A 17 -5.68 25.78 -6.44
C THR A 17 -5.27 27.23 -6.18
N LEU A 18 -4.95 27.57 -4.92
CA LEU A 18 -4.49 28.90 -4.57
C LEU A 18 -3.14 29.24 -5.22
N PHE A 19 -2.17 28.31 -5.20
CA PHE A 19 -0.88 28.49 -5.84
C PHE A 19 -1.02 28.85 -7.33
N ASN A 20 -1.85 28.08 -8.06
CA ASN A 20 -2.12 28.34 -9.48
C ASN A 20 -2.83 29.67 -9.70
N ALA A 21 -3.75 30.06 -8.83
CA ALA A 21 -4.43 31.34 -8.90
C ALA A 21 -3.46 32.52 -8.71
N LEU A 22 -2.53 32.41 -7.76
CA LEU A 22 -1.55 33.45 -7.40
C LEU A 22 -0.42 33.59 -8.43
N THR A 23 0.08 32.48 -9.00
CA THR A 23 1.29 32.47 -9.86
C THR A 23 0.98 32.40 -11.36
N GLY A 24 -0.17 31.83 -11.74
CA GLY A 24 -0.55 31.65 -13.15
C GLY A 24 0.42 30.72 -13.91
N SER A 25 0.83 31.13 -15.12
CA SER A 25 1.75 30.35 -15.98
C SER A 25 3.24 30.50 -15.61
N ASN A 26 3.58 31.38 -14.68
CA ASN A 26 4.97 31.67 -14.30
C ASN A 26 5.44 30.74 -13.17
N GLN A 27 5.47 29.44 -13.44
CA GLN A 27 5.83 28.42 -12.46
C GLN A 27 7.06 27.65 -12.91
N TYR A 28 7.93 27.33 -11.96
CA TYR A 28 9.00 26.34 -12.10
C TYR A 28 8.57 25.06 -11.37
N VAL A 29 8.61 23.94 -12.08
CA VAL A 29 8.29 22.61 -11.55
C VAL A 29 9.54 21.74 -11.63
N GLY A 30 9.93 21.15 -10.54
CA GLY A 30 11.07 20.24 -10.42
C GLY A 30 10.86 19.29 -9.24
N ASN A 31 11.91 18.63 -8.80
CA ASN A 31 11.88 17.83 -7.59
C ASN A 31 12.74 18.49 -6.51
N TRP A 32 12.36 18.25 -5.24
CA TRP A 32 13.21 18.64 -4.14
C TRP A 32 14.53 17.85 -4.18
N PRO A 33 15.67 18.48 -3.83
CA PRO A 33 16.98 17.82 -3.92
C PRO A 33 17.02 16.49 -3.15
N GLY A 34 17.37 15.42 -3.85
CA GLY A 34 17.57 14.09 -3.26
C GLY A 34 16.30 13.27 -2.96
N VAL A 35 15.12 13.77 -3.32
CA VAL A 35 13.84 13.08 -3.10
C VAL A 35 12.93 13.18 -4.34
N THR A 36 11.93 12.31 -4.43
CA THR A 36 10.94 12.27 -5.52
C THR A 36 9.75 13.21 -5.29
N VAL A 37 9.82 14.07 -4.28
CA VAL A 37 8.76 15.03 -3.95
C VAL A 37 8.82 16.21 -4.90
N GLU A 38 7.68 16.59 -5.47
CA GLU A 38 7.57 17.69 -6.44
C GLU A 38 7.81 19.05 -5.75
N LYS A 39 8.66 19.89 -6.36
CA LYS A 39 8.92 21.27 -5.96
C LYS A 39 8.27 22.22 -6.95
N LYS A 40 7.40 23.10 -6.48
CA LYS A 40 6.79 24.16 -7.27
C LYS A 40 7.13 25.54 -6.72
N GLU A 41 7.68 26.39 -7.58
CA GLU A 41 8.03 27.76 -7.25
C GLU A 41 7.41 28.69 -8.30
N GLY A 42 6.85 29.82 -7.89
CA GLY A 42 6.25 30.77 -8.80
C GLY A 42 6.33 32.20 -8.29
N ARG A 43 6.18 33.17 -9.19
CA ARG A 43 6.13 34.58 -8.83
C ARG A 43 4.70 35.06 -8.73
N LEU A 44 4.42 35.90 -7.74
CA LEU A 44 3.09 36.48 -7.56
C LEU A 44 2.72 37.34 -8.78
N LYS A 45 1.50 37.16 -9.30
CA LYS A 45 0.98 37.98 -10.39
C LYS A 45 1.01 39.48 -10.01
N GLY A 46 1.56 40.30 -10.90
CA GLY A 46 1.71 41.75 -10.67
C GLY A 46 2.92 42.15 -9.79
N ARG A 47 3.56 41.25 -9.07
CA ARG A 47 4.66 41.49 -8.14
C ARG A 47 5.83 40.53 -8.38
N LYS A 48 6.79 40.93 -9.22
CA LYS A 48 7.95 40.08 -9.57
C LYS A 48 8.97 39.91 -8.42
N ASP A 49 8.88 40.76 -7.41
CA ASP A 49 9.71 40.78 -6.19
C ASP A 49 9.26 39.76 -5.14
N ILE A 50 8.09 39.11 -5.31
CA ILE A 50 7.55 38.11 -4.40
C ILE A 50 7.58 36.71 -5.06
N VAL A 51 8.26 35.79 -4.41
CA VAL A 51 8.38 34.39 -4.81
C VAL A 51 7.57 33.52 -3.86
N ILE A 52 6.67 32.72 -4.38
CA ILE A 52 5.86 31.77 -3.62
C ILE A 52 6.42 30.36 -3.85
N GLN A 53 6.82 29.70 -2.77
CA GLN A 53 7.26 28.32 -2.77
C GLN A 53 6.12 27.43 -2.27
N ASP A 54 5.58 26.56 -3.13
CA ASP A 54 4.60 25.56 -2.75
C ASP A 54 5.29 24.42 -1.97
N LEU A 55 4.87 24.21 -0.72
CA LEU A 55 5.33 23.09 0.09
C LEU A 55 4.43 21.87 -0.14
N PRO A 56 4.91 20.65 0.05
CA PRO A 56 4.05 19.47 0.09
C PRO A 56 2.91 19.63 1.09
N GLY A 57 1.76 19.00 0.82
CA GLY A 57 0.66 18.96 1.80
C GLY A 57 1.06 18.10 3.00
N ILE A 58 1.02 18.67 4.20
CA ILE A 58 1.45 18.02 5.43
C ILE A 58 0.42 18.19 6.53
N TYR A 59 0.37 17.26 7.46
CA TYR A 59 -0.48 17.36 8.65
C TYR A 59 0.28 17.85 9.88
N SER A 60 1.59 17.64 9.90
CA SER A 60 2.48 17.95 11.01
C SER A 60 3.88 18.29 10.51
N LEU A 61 4.69 18.94 11.33
CA LEU A 61 6.13 19.12 11.13
C LEU A 61 6.95 17.97 11.75
N SER A 62 6.31 16.91 12.20
CA SER A 62 6.98 15.70 12.67
C SER A 62 7.47 14.86 11.49
N PRO A 63 8.65 14.21 11.56
CA PRO A 63 9.31 13.62 10.39
C PRO A 63 8.82 12.20 10.05
N TYR A 64 7.50 11.99 9.96
CA TYR A 64 6.92 10.69 9.65
C TYR A 64 6.88 10.37 8.16
N THR A 65 6.70 11.38 7.29
CA THR A 65 6.66 11.22 5.84
C THR A 65 7.79 11.99 5.17
N LEU A 66 8.11 11.64 3.90
CA LEU A 66 9.10 12.39 3.11
C LEU A 66 8.66 13.84 2.87
N GLU A 67 7.38 14.03 2.65
CA GLU A 67 6.75 15.33 2.46
C GLU A 67 6.92 16.21 3.70
N GLU A 68 6.69 15.69 4.90
CA GLU A 68 6.88 16.40 6.17
C GLU A 68 8.35 16.73 6.42
N VAL A 69 9.26 15.79 6.12
CA VAL A 69 10.71 16.05 6.19
C VAL A 69 11.14 17.18 5.26
N VAL A 70 10.63 17.20 4.02
CA VAL A 70 10.94 18.24 3.03
C VAL A 70 10.42 19.59 3.49
N ALA A 71 9.15 19.68 3.90
CA ALA A 71 8.53 20.92 4.37
C ALA A 71 9.25 21.47 5.60
N ARG A 72 9.53 20.63 6.59
CA ARG A 72 10.27 20.98 7.80
C ARG A 72 11.68 21.50 7.47
N ASN A 73 12.44 20.78 6.63
CA ASN A 73 13.78 21.20 6.23
C ASN A 73 13.76 22.57 5.54
N TYR A 74 12.78 22.81 4.69
CA TYR A 74 12.63 24.10 4.04
C TYR A 74 12.35 25.21 5.05
N LEU A 75 11.39 25.01 5.94
CA LEU A 75 11.00 26.03 6.93
C LEU A 75 12.11 26.32 7.95
N VAL A 76 12.85 25.32 8.41
CA VAL A 76 13.88 25.47 9.45
C VAL A 76 15.24 25.87 8.88
N LYS A 77 15.66 25.29 7.72
CA LYS A 77 17.00 25.52 7.14
C LYS A 77 17.04 26.64 6.11
N GLU A 78 16.06 26.68 5.19
CA GLU A 78 15.99 27.70 4.12
C GLU A 78 15.41 29.02 4.61
N LYS A 79 14.69 29.00 5.73
CA LYS A 79 14.17 30.16 6.47
C LYS A 79 13.45 31.16 5.54
N PRO A 80 12.23 30.85 5.04
CA PRO A 80 11.47 31.78 4.23
C PRO A 80 11.14 33.05 5.01
N ASP A 81 10.87 34.17 4.32
CA ASP A 81 10.60 35.47 4.94
C ASP A 81 9.21 35.51 5.60
N ALA A 82 8.25 34.71 5.11
CA ALA A 82 6.91 34.53 5.71
C ALA A 82 6.31 33.19 5.31
N ILE A 83 5.29 32.78 6.05
CA ILE A 83 4.46 31.58 5.79
C ILE A 83 3.04 32.02 5.49
N LEU A 84 2.49 31.60 4.36
CA LEU A 84 1.07 31.66 4.05
C LEU A 84 0.48 30.28 4.28
N ASN A 85 -0.24 30.10 5.39
CA ASN A 85 -0.84 28.81 5.77
C ASN A 85 -2.29 28.76 5.34
N ILE A 86 -2.66 27.76 4.51
CA ILE A 86 -4.02 27.52 4.04
C ILE A 86 -4.70 26.53 4.96
N VAL A 87 -5.86 26.93 5.47
CA VAL A 87 -6.71 26.18 6.39
C VAL A 87 -8.05 25.92 5.72
N ASP A 88 -8.52 24.67 5.71
CA ASP A 88 -9.87 24.34 5.28
C ASP A 88 -10.88 24.77 6.33
N GLY A 89 -11.73 25.77 6.01
CA GLY A 89 -12.75 26.28 6.90
C GLY A 89 -13.86 25.29 7.23
N THR A 90 -14.06 24.25 6.42
CA THR A 90 -15.05 23.19 6.68
C THR A 90 -14.55 22.17 7.71
N ASN A 91 -13.21 22.05 7.87
CA ASN A 91 -12.53 21.14 8.80
C ASN A 91 -11.45 21.89 9.61
N ILE A 92 -11.82 23.03 10.17
CA ILE A 92 -10.87 23.98 10.75
C ILE A 92 -10.08 23.40 11.92
N GLU A 93 -10.71 22.63 12.80
CA GLU A 93 -10.12 22.03 14.01
C GLU A 93 -8.83 21.26 13.69
N ARG A 94 -8.89 20.41 12.67
CA ARG A 94 -7.74 19.61 12.27
C ARG A 94 -6.65 20.41 11.58
N ASN A 95 -7.05 21.36 10.75
CA ASN A 95 -6.09 22.18 10.01
C ASN A 95 -5.30 23.11 10.93
N LEU A 96 -5.90 23.54 12.04
CA LEU A 96 -5.22 24.38 13.04
C LEU A 96 -4.10 23.64 13.79
N TYR A 97 -4.06 22.30 13.77
CA TYR A 97 -2.95 21.55 14.36
C TYR A 97 -1.61 21.88 13.70
N LEU A 98 -1.55 21.90 12.37
CA LEU A 98 -0.38 22.37 11.63
C LEU A 98 -0.11 23.86 11.88
N THR A 99 -1.17 24.66 11.95
CA THR A 99 -1.06 26.12 12.18
C THR A 99 -0.33 26.42 13.49
N THR A 100 -0.65 25.74 14.59
CA THR A 100 0.03 25.93 15.88
C THR A 100 1.53 25.63 15.76
N GLN A 101 1.92 24.59 15.05
CA GLN A 101 3.33 24.24 14.84
C GLN A 101 4.07 25.24 13.95
N LEU A 102 3.39 25.83 12.94
CA LEU A 102 3.98 26.85 12.08
C LEU A 102 4.23 28.17 12.82
N ILE A 103 3.33 28.53 13.74
CA ILE A 103 3.49 29.73 14.59
C ILE A 103 4.67 29.57 15.55
N GLU A 104 4.88 28.38 16.10
CA GLU A 104 5.99 28.07 17.01
C GLU A 104 7.38 28.23 16.36
N LEU A 105 7.47 28.23 15.01
CA LEU A 105 8.70 28.52 14.30
C LEU A 105 9.16 29.99 14.44
N GLY A 106 8.32 30.88 14.98
CA GLY A 106 8.65 32.30 15.16
C GLY A 106 8.81 33.08 13.85
N LEU A 107 8.34 32.53 12.73
CA LEU A 107 8.28 33.22 11.43
C LEU A 107 6.97 34.02 11.31
N PRO A 108 6.93 35.07 10.47
CA PRO A 108 5.67 35.73 10.12
C PRO A 108 4.70 34.77 9.48
N VAL A 109 3.51 34.54 10.09
CA VAL A 109 2.48 33.62 9.60
C VAL A 109 1.22 34.41 9.26
N VAL A 110 0.65 34.13 8.09
CA VAL A 110 -0.71 34.56 7.71
C VAL A 110 -1.54 33.32 7.47
N VAL A 111 -2.69 33.22 8.12
CA VAL A 111 -3.64 32.13 7.96
C VAL A 111 -4.70 32.52 6.96
N ALA A 112 -4.82 31.76 5.88
CA ALA A 112 -5.84 31.90 4.86
C ALA A 112 -6.91 30.82 5.04
N VAL A 113 -8.06 31.18 5.62
CA VAL A 113 -9.18 30.26 5.80
C VAL A 113 -9.91 30.12 4.48
N ASN A 114 -9.75 28.95 3.84
CA ASN A 114 -10.29 28.64 2.52
C ASN A 114 -11.66 27.95 2.60
N MET A 115 -12.32 27.81 1.45
CA MET A 115 -13.65 27.23 1.31
C MET A 115 -14.75 28.00 2.06
N MET A 116 -14.57 29.30 2.23
CA MET A 116 -15.56 30.16 2.90
C MET A 116 -16.89 30.23 2.16
N ASP A 117 -16.92 29.98 0.87
CA ASP A 117 -18.14 29.81 0.08
C ASP A 117 -18.96 28.58 0.54
N LEU A 118 -18.29 27.46 0.89
CA LEU A 118 -18.94 26.26 1.45
C LEU A 118 -19.37 26.50 2.89
N VAL A 119 -18.53 27.11 3.72
CA VAL A 119 -18.85 27.46 5.11
C VAL A 119 -20.13 28.31 5.16
N ARG A 120 -20.18 29.39 4.34
CA ARG A 120 -21.36 30.26 4.25
C ARG A 120 -22.60 29.55 3.69
N ARG A 121 -22.41 28.65 2.69
CA ARG A 121 -23.50 27.83 2.14
C ARG A 121 -24.09 26.87 3.17
N ASN A 122 -23.27 26.32 4.06
CA ASN A 122 -23.72 25.48 5.17
C ASN A 122 -24.40 26.28 6.28
N GLY A 123 -24.28 27.60 6.25
CA GLY A 123 -24.81 28.52 7.24
C GLY A 123 -23.94 28.66 8.48
N ASP A 124 -22.72 28.13 8.44
CA ASP A 124 -21.73 28.27 9.50
C ASP A 124 -21.05 29.64 9.43
N GLN A 125 -20.58 30.13 10.58
CA GLN A 125 -19.88 31.41 10.68
C GLN A 125 -18.54 31.19 11.38
N ILE A 126 -17.47 31.69 10.77
CA ILE A 126 -16.13 31.70 11.34
C ILE A 126 -15.79 33.17 11.63
N ASP A 127 -15.43 33.46 12.88
CA ASP A 127 -15.00 34.79 13.30
C ASP A 127 -13.48 34.90 13.13
N ALA A 128 -13.06 35.46 11.99
CA ALA A 128 -11.65 35.62 11.65
C ALA A 128 -10.88 36.50 12.65
N ARG A 129 -11.55 37.46 13.30
CA ARG A 129 -10.92 38.34 14.31
C ARG A 129 -10.60 37.55 15.58
N LYS A 130 -11.55 36.79 16.09
CA LYS A 130 -11.32 35.92 17.26
C LYS A 130 -10.24 34.86 17.00
N LEU A 131 -10.21 34.29 15.79
CA LEU A 131 -9.12 33.40 15.39
C LEU A 131 -7.78 34.13 15.37
N SER A 132 -7.73 35.35 14.82
CA SER A 132 -6.52 36.16 14.76
C SER A 132 -5.99 36.50 16.15
N ASP A 133 -6.86 36.93 17.04
CA ASP A 133 -6.49 37.30 18.41
C ASP A 133 -5.97 36.10 19.21
N ALA A 134 -6.61 34.95 19.07
CA ALA A 134 -6.21 33.74 19.78
C ALA A 134 -4.95 33.06 19.20
N LEU A 135 -4.79 33.09 17.88
CA LEU A 135 -3.60 32.49 17.22
C LEU A 135 -2.39 33.44 17.23
N GLY A 136 -2.56 34.72 17.60
CA GLY A 136 -1.49 35.73 17.57
C GLY A 136 -0.98 36.07 16.16
N CYS A 137 -1.75 35.75 15.11
CA CYS A 137 -1.37 35.99 13.71
C CYS A 137 -2.56 36.51 12.89
N GLN A 138 -2.28 37.06 11.71
CA GLN A 138 -3.34 37.58 10.83
C GLN A 138 -4.11 36.45 10.17
N VAL A 139 -5.44 36.55 10.17
CA VAL A 139 -6.37 35.59 9.56
C VAL A 139 -7.17 36.28 8.47
N VAL A 140 -7.20 35.68 7.26
CA VAL A 140 -7.92 36.17 6.07
C VAL A 140 -8.86 35.12 5.57
N GLU A 141 -10.12 35.50 5.28
CA GLU A 141 -11.09 34.61 4.63
C GLU A 141 -10.84 34.56 3.12
N ILE A 142 -10.77 33.36 2.53
CA ILE A 142 -10.56 33.19 1.11
C ILE A 142 -11.50 32.12 0.50
N SER A 143 -11.67 32.21 -0.83
CA SER A 143 -12.20 31.13 -1.64
C SER A 143 -11.29 30.95 -2.86
N ALA A 144 -10.35 30.00 -2.75
CA ALA A 144 -9.35 29.75 -3.80
C ALA A 144 -10.01 29.36 -5.13
N LEU A 145 -11.13 28.63 -5.09
CA LEU A 145 -11.88 28.20 -6.27
C LEU A 145 -12.53 29.40 -6.99
N LYS A 146 -13.02 30.39 -6.25
CA LYS A 146 -13.63 31.61 -6.81
C LYS A 146 -12.61 32.71 -7.07
N GLY A 147 -11.37 32.55 -6.62
CA GLY A 147 -10.32 33.56 -6.73
C GLY A 147 -10.47 34.74 -5.77
N GLU A 148 -11.27 34.61 -4.68
CA GLU A 148 -11.54 35.64 -3.71
C GLU A 148 -10.50 35.64 -2.57
N GLY A 149 -9.97 36.80 -2.17
CA GLY A 149 -9.11 37.00 -1.00
C GLY A 149 -7.67 36.45 -1.11
N GLY A 150 -7.34 35.65 -2.12
CA GLY A 150 -6.05 34.98 -2.21
C GLY A 150 -4.86 35.94 -2.42
N VAL A 151 -5.01 36.93 -3.30
CA VAL A 151 -3.97 37.93 -3.58
C VAL A 151 -3.75 38.81 -2.35
N GLU A 152 -4.83 39.21 -1.68
CA GLU A 152 -4.79 40.00 -0.44
C GLU A 152 -4.01 39.27 0.66
N ALA A 153 -4.26 37.98 0.84
CA ALA A 153 -3.53 37.14 1.80
C ALA A 153 -2.03 37.07 1.48
N ALA A 154 -1.66 36.92 0.19
CA ALA A 154 -0.26 36.89 -0.23
C ALA A 154 0.45 38.24 -0.06
N GLU A 155 -0.23 39.35 -0.35
CA GLU A 155 0.28 40.71 -0.13
C GLU A 155 0.45 41.01 1.37
N LEU A 156 -0.51 40.56 2.20
CA LEU A 156 -0.41 40.68 3.66
C LEU A 156 0.79 39.91 4.20
N ALA A 157 1.02 38.68 3.71
CA ALA A 157 2.19 37.89 4.07
C ALA A 157 3.50 38.60 3.67
N ALA A 158 3.55 39.20 2.48
CA ALA A 158 4.70 39.97 2.03
C ALA A 158 4.94 41.23 2.90
N LYS A 159 3.87 41.89 3.32
CA LYS A 159 3.96 43.06 4.24
C LYS A 159 4.50 42.66 5.61
N MET A 160 4.02 41.54 6.16
CA MET A 160 4.49 41.00 7.43
C MET A 160 5.99 40.61 7.34
N ALA A 161 6.40 39.99 6.21
CA ALA A 161 7.79 39.67 5.93
C ALA A 161 8.69 40.92 5.94
N GLN A 162 8.26 42.01 5.30
CA GLN A 162 9.01 43.29 5.27
C GLN A 162 9.16 43.92 6.66
N GLN A 163 8.12 43.81 7.47
CA GLN A 163 8.12 44.37 8.84
C GLN A 163 8.87 43.44 9.82
N LYS A 164 9.27 42.26 9.41
CA LYS A 164 9.86 41.21 10.28
C LYS A 164 9.04 40.94 11.54
N ARG A 165 7.72 41.14 11.45
CA ARG A 165 6.80 40.97 12.57
C ARG A 165 6.43 39.48 12.67
N ALA A 166 7.06 38.78 13.61
CA ALA A 166 6.68 37.43 13.95
C ALA A 166 5.26 37.38 14.54
N ALA A 167 4.63 36.20 14.47
CA ALA A 167 3.39 35.93 15.20
C ALA A 167 3.65 35.99 16.72
N GLU A 168 2.67 36.46 17.48
CA GLU A 168 2.72 36.32 18.94
C GLU A 168 2.49 34.84 19.28
N LEU A 169 3.34 34.28 20.16
CA LEU A 169 3.22 32.88 20.53
C LEU A 169 1.97 32.64 21.38
N PRO A 170 1.00 31.86 20.95
CA PRO A 170 -0.17 31.55 21.75
C PRO A 170 0.21 30.60 22.91
N HIS A 171 -0.48 30.73 24.05
CA HIS A 171 -0.33 29.81 25.19
C HIS A 171 -1.02 28.47 24.89
N VAL A 172 -0.35 27.62 24.12
CA VAL A 172 -0.88 26.30 23.71
C VAL A 172 -0.77 25.28 24.84
N PHE A 173 0.34 25.34 25.58
CA PHE A 173 0.64 24.39 26.66
C PHE A 173 0.37 25.02 28.02
N THR A 174 0.06 24.18 29.01
CA THR A 174 -0.30 24.62 30.37
C THR A 174 0.27 23.69 31.43
N GLY A 175 0.33 24.17 32.68
CA GLY A 175 0.75 23.36 33.84
C GLY A 175 2.19 22.87 33.78
N SER A 176 2.42 21.64 34.20
CA SER A 176 3.73 21.00 34.25
C SER A 176 4.43 20.92 32.89
N VAL A 177 3.66 20.80 31.81
CA VAL A 177 4.19 20.74 30.44
C VAL A 177 4.82 22.08 30.05
N GLU A 178 4.13 23.19 30.28
CA GLU A 178 4.66 24.52 30.00
C GLU A 178 5.92 24.80 30.84
N HIS A 179 5.91 24.40 32.10
CA HIS A 179 7.06 24.52 32.99
C HIS A 179 8.27 23.73 32.47
N ALA A 180 8.08 22.47 32.06
CA ALA A 180 9.15 21.66 31.50
C ALA A 180 9.68 22.23 30.18
N ILE A 181 8.80 22.72 29.29
CA ILE A 181 9.23 23.36 28.04
C ILE A 181 10.04 24.64 28.33
N ALA A 182 9.63 25.47 29.30
CA ALA A 182 10.37 26.67 29.69
C ALA A 182 11.79 26.32 30.22
N HIS A 183 11.94 25.29 31.03
CA HIS A 183 13.24 24.81 31.46
C HIS A 183 14.13 24.31 30.32
N ILE A 184 13.50 23.65 29.31
CA ILE A 184 14.23 23.22 28.12
C ILE A 184 14.67 24.47 27.32
N GLU A 185 13.81 25.49 27.16
CA GLU A 185 14.17 26.74 26.49
C GLU A 185 15.38 27.41 27.14
N GLU A 186 15.37 27.58 28.47
CA GLU A 186 16.50 28.13 29.22
C GLU A 186 17.79 27.34 29.00
N SER A 187 17.67 26.02 28.99
CA SER A 187 18.80 25.11 28.85
C SER A 187 19.45 25.11 27.47
N ILE A 188 18.67 25.36 26.40
CA ILE A 188 19.16 25.39 25.01
C ILE A 188 19.35 26.82 24.49
N GLN A 189 19.10 27.83 25.31
CA GLN A 189 19.28 29.24 24.95
C GLN A 189 20.74 29.50 24.52
N GLY A 190 20.94 30.21 23.43
CA GLY A 190 22.24 30.47 22.83
C GLY A 190 22.83 29.33 21.99
N MET A 191 22.21 28.13 21.98
CA MET A 191 22.58 27.02 21.08
C MET A 191 21.84 27.12 19.73
N VAL A 192 20.70 27.82 19.73
CA VAL A 192 19.83 28.01 18.56
C VAL A 192 19.46 29.47 18.37
N ASP A 193 18.96 29.84 17.19
CA ASP A 193 18.43 31.19 16.93
C ASP A 193 17.17 31.41 17.81
N ASP A 194 17.12 32.52 18.55
CA ASP A 194 16.05 32.81 19.52
C ASP A 194 14.64 32.74 18.92
N ARG A 195 14.50 32.93 17.60
CA ARG A 195 13.23 32.80 16.89
C ARG A 195 12.68 31.38 16.88
N TYR A 196 13.56 30.38 16.86
CA TYR A 196 13.20 28.96 16.81
C TYR A 196 13.24 28.29 18.17
N LEU A 197 13.61 29.00 19.23
CA LEU A 197 13.87 28.48 20.57
C LEU A 197 12.69 27.64 21.07
N ARG A 198 11.47 28.20 20.98
CA ARG A 198 10.23 27.52 21.36
C ARG A 198 10.01 26.22 20.62
N TRP A 199 10.18 26.26 19.31
CA TRP A 199 9.99 25.07 18.47
C TRP A 199 11.02 23.96 18.81
N TYR A 200 12.27 24.35 19.02
CA TYR A 200 13.31 23.40 19.45
C TYR A 200 13.00 22.81 20.82
N ALA A 201 12.54 23.59 21.78
CA ALA A 201 12.19 23.12 23.10
C ALA A 201 11.04 22.10 23.08
N VAL A 202 9.98 22.39 22.34
CA VAL A 202 8.88 21.43 22.16
C VAL A 202 9.36 20.13 21.51
N LYS A 203 10.24 20.23 20.50
CA LYS A 203 10.79 19.04 19.83
C LYS A 203 11.76 18.24 20.71
N VAL A 204 12.48 18.88 21.61
CA VAL A 204 13.28 18.20 22.64
C VAL A 204 12.36 17.47 23.61
N PHE A 205 11.26 18.10 24.05
CA PHE A 205 10.26 17.47 24.91
C PHE A 205 9.64 16.23 24.24
N GLU A 206 9.32 16.30 22.94
CA GLU A 206 8.85 15.15 22.13
C GLU A 206 9.96 14.11 21.85
N ARG A 207 11.18 14.32 22.31
CA ARG A 207 12.38 13.49 22.03
C ARG A 207 12.66 13.31 20.54
N ASP A 208 12.43 14.36 19.71
CA ASP A 208 12.74 14.32 18.29
C ASP A 208 14.24 14.07 18.07
N GLU A 209 14.58 12.87 17.58
CA GLU A 209 15.97 12.43 17.42
C GLU A 209 16.81 13.34 16.54
N LYS A 210 16.20 13.96 15.51
CA LYS A 210 16.94 14.85 14.63
C LYS A 210 17.31 16.15 15.32
N VAL A 211 16.38 16.71 16.09
CA VAL A 211 16.62 17.91 16.88
C VAL A 211 17.67 17.62 17.92
N LEU A 212 17.58 16.48 18.63
CA LEU A 212 18.57 16.06 19.60
C LEU A 212 19.96 15.85 18.98
N ALA A 213 20.02 15.33 17.74
CA ALA A 213 21.27 15.17 17.00
C ALA A 213 21.84 16.51 16.49
N ASP A 214 20.99 17.43 16.02
CA ASP A 214 21.40 18.74 15.52
C ASP A 214 21.90 19.64 16.68
N LEU A 215 21.30 19.54 17.87
CA LEU A 215 21.70 20.30 19.08
C LEU A 215 22.99 19.78 19.73
N ASN A 216 23.35 18.53 19.51
CA ASN A 216 24.57 17.89 20.03
C ASN A 216 24.78 18.12 21.55
N LEU A 217 23.70 17.92 22.34
CA LEU A 217 23.67 18.16 23.77
C LEU A 217 24.68 17.31 24.53
N SER A 218 25.30 17.85 25.58
CA SER A 218 26.15 17.08 26.51
C SER A 218 25.33 15.98 27.21
N THR A 219 26.00 14.90 27.61
CA THR A 219 25.34 13.78 28.27
C THR A 219 24.62 14.20 29.55
N ASP A 220 25.26 15.09 30.35
CA ASP A 220 24.69 15.57 31.60
C ASP A 220 23.47 16.46 31.39
N LEU A 221 23.52 17.37 30.39
CA LEU A 221 22.39 18.21 30.03
C LEU A 221 21.22 17.39 29.51
N ARG A 222 21.52 16.37 28.69
CA ARG A 222 20.49 15.48 28.16
C ARG A 222 19.81 14.68 29.29
N ALA A 223 20.56 14.21 30.27
CA ALA A 223 19.99 13.52 31.42
C ALA A 223 19.09 14.46 32.25
N HIS A 224 19.54 15.69 32.49
CA HIS A 224 18.75 16.69 33.21
C HIS A 224 17.43 17.03 32.53
N LEU A 225 17.44 17.23 31.19
CA LEU A 225 16.22 17.47 30.42
C LEU A 225 15.27 16.26 30.40
N GLU A 226 15.85 15.06 30.34
CA GLU A 226 15.07 13.82 30.38
C GLU A 226 14.33 13.62 31.71
N ASP A 227 14.93 14.02 32.84
CA ASP A 227 14.26 13.95 34.14
C ASP A 227 12.98 14.78 34.17
N HIS A 228 13.01 16.03 33.64
CA HIS A 228 11.83 16.86 33.56
C HIS A 228 10.73 16.28 32.64
N ILE A 229 11.11 15.65 31.53
CA ILE A 229 10.17 15.02 30.60
C ILE A 229 9.51 13.81 31.27
N VAL A 230 10.31 12.95 31.90
CA VAL A 230 9.84 11.75 32.61
C VAL A 230 8.90 12.11 33.78
N ASP A 231 9.17 13.21 34.48
CA ASP A 231 8.29 13.65 35.56
C ASP A 231 6.93 14.11 35.04
N CYS A 232 6.87 14.80 33.90
CA CYS A 232 5.60 15.12 33.22
C CYS A 232 4.86 13.88 32.73
N GLU A 233 5.56 12.88 32.15
CA GLU A 233 4.97 11.61 31.73
C GLU A 233 4.34 10.84 32.89
N LYS A 234 5.03 10.81 34.05
CA LYS A 234 4.48 10.18 35.27
C LYS A 234 3.26 10.91 35.81
N GLU A 235 3.30 12.26 35.80
CA GLU A 235 2.18 13.08 36.31
C GLU A 235 0.93 12.92 35.46
N LEU A 236 1.09 12.85 34.12
CA LEU A 236 -0.02 12.82 33.16
C LEU A 236 -0.37 11.41 32.67
N ASP A 237 0.38 10.38 33.10
CA ASP A 237 0.17 8.96 32.73
C ASP A 237 0.09 8.73 31.21
N ASP A 238 0.94 9.46 30.44
CA ASP A 238 0.98 9.38 28.98
C ASP A 238 2.40 9.65 28.47
N ASP A 239 2.72 9.29 27.25
CA ASP A 239 4.02 9.60 26.63
C ASP A 239 4.11 11.07 26.18
N ALA A 240 5.34 11.58 26.07
CA ALA A 240 5.61 12.99 25.78
C ALA A 240 4.98 13.47 24.46
N GLU A 241 4.96 12.65 23.44
CA GLU A 241 4.36 12.98 22.12
C GLU A 241 2.83 13.07 22.23
N SER A 242 2.20 12.12 22.94
CA SER A 242 0.76 12.12 23.23
C SER A 242 0.35 13.31 24.09
N ILE A 243 1.13 13.66 25.11
CA ILE A 243 0.91 14.83 25.98
C ILE A 243 0.85 16.12 25.14
N ILE A 244 1.85 16.37 24.31
CA ILE A 244 1.91 17.55 23.42
C ILE A 244 0.72 17.57 22.47
N THR A 245 0.40 16.42 21.88
CA THR A 245 -0.72 16.28 20.94
C THR A 245 -2.06 16.58 21.62
N ASN A 246 -2.30 16.01 22.80
CA ASN A 246 -3.52 16.19 23.58
C ASN A 246 -3.71 17.65 24.00
N GLN A 247 -2.66 18.32 24.46
CA GLN A 247 -2.74 19.74 24.84
C GLN A 247 -2.99 20.66 23.64
N ARG A 248 -2.37 20.40 22.47
CA ARG A 248 -2.67 21.12 21.23
C ARG A 248 -4.14 20.99 20.85
N TYR A 249 -4.70 19.77 20.87
CA TYR A 249 -6.10 19.57 20.54
C TYR A 249 -7.05 20.20 21.58
N ALA A 250 -6.70 20.16 22.86
CA ALA A 250 -7.48 20.87 23.90
C ALA A 250 -7.54 22.39 23.63
N TYR A 251 -6.40 22.99 23.30
CA TYR A 251 -6.31 24.41 22.93
C TYR A 251 -7.12 24.72 21.66
N ILE A 252 -6.99 23.90 20.61
CA ILE A 252 -7.69 24.08 19.34
C ILE A 252 -9.21 23.95 19.55
N ASN A 253 -9.67 22.99 20.33
CA ASN A 253 -11.09 22.80 20.61
C ASN A 253 -11.70 23.99 21.37
N ASP A 254 -11.00 24.54 22.35
CA ASP A 254 -11.42 25.76 23.06
C ASP A 254 -11.50 26.95 22.11
N LEU A 255 -10.47 27.14 21.26
CA LEU A 255 -10.42 28.18 20.24
C LEU A 255 -11.59 28.09 19.27
N VAL A 256 -11.82 26.90 18.70
CA VAL A 256 -12.88 26.68 17.70
C VAL A 256 -14.26 26.88 18.32
N THR A 257 -14.46 26.43 19.56
CA THR A 257 -15.72 26.65 20.28
C THR A 257 -16.05 28.13 20.45
N LYS A 258 -15.03 28.99 20.60
CA LYS A 258 -15.20 30.44 20.76
C LYS A 258 -15.34 31.19 19.43
N ALA A 259 -14.65 30.74 18.38
CA ALA A 259 -14.54 31.43 17.11
C ALA A 259 -15.49 30.91 16.01
N VAL A 260 -16.00 29.68 16.10
CA VAL A 260 -16.83 29.07 15.07
C VAL A 260 -18.23 28.85 15.58
N LYS A 261 -19.21 29.42 14.88
CA LYS A 261 -20.65 29.20 15.14
C LYS A 261 -21.19 28.30 14.04
N LYS A 262 -21.45 27.02 14.36
CA LYS A 262 -22.14 26.08 13.48
C LYS A 262 -23.65 26.29 13.60
N LYS A 263 -24.36 26.46 12.47
CA LYS A 263 -25.81 26.71 12.44
C LYS A 263 -26.64 25.49 12.83
N GLY A 264 -26.05 24.27 12.78
CA GLY A 264 -26.67 23.04 13.21
C GLY A 264 -26.71 22.93 14.73
N GLU A 265 -27.82 22.41 15.28
CA GLU A 265 -27.95 22.06 16.69
C GLU A 265 -26.73 21.25 17.16
N LYS A 266 -26.16 21.66 18.30
CA LYS A 266 -25.18 20.86 19.04
C LYS A 266 -25.74 19.44 19.16
N HIS A 267 -25.10 18.45 18.48
CA HIS A 267 -25.40 17.02 18.54
C HIS A 267 -26.30 16.40 17.46
N ARG A 268 -26.60 17.00 16.34
CA ARG A 268 -27.08 16.21 15.23
C ARG A 268 -25.87 15.58 14.50
N LEU A 269 -25.60 14.32 14.85
CA LEU A 269 -24.67 13.48 14.09
C LEU A 269 -25.00 13.57 12.59
N SER A 270 -24.04 13.85 11.76
CA SER A 270 -24.25 13.80 10.31
C SER A 270 -24.74 12.42 9.90
N THR A 271 -25.35 12.29 8.73
CA THR A 271 -25.73 10.96 8.22
C THR A 271 -24.52 10.04 8.13
N SER A 272 -23.34 10.59 7.78
CA SER A 272 -22.08 9.85 7.77
C SER A 272 -21.69 9.36 9.15
N ASP A 273 -21.80 10.21 10.20
CA ASP A 273 -21.47 9.81 11.57
C ASP A 273 -22.37 8.69 12.10
N LYS A 274 -23.68 8.73 11.74
CA LYS A 274 -24.61 7.67 12.11
C LYS A 274 -24.29 6.33 11.45
N ILE A 275 -23.90 6.36 10.17
CA ILE A 275 -23.46 5.18 9.45
C ILE A 275 -22.16 4.68 10.07
N ASP A 276 -21.23 5.57 10.38
CA ASP A 276 -19.93 5.22 10.97
C ASP A 276 -20.07 4.60 12.35
N GLN A 277 -21.02 5.02 13.19
CA GLN A 277 -21.30 4.35 14.47
C GLN A 277 -21.61 2.86 14.32
N ILE A 278 -22.23 2.45 13.21
CA ILE A 278 -22.56 1.05 12.93
C ILE A 278 -21.37 0.36 12.23
N VAL A 279 -20.87 0.98 11.16
CA VAL A 279 -19.86 0.40 10.27
C VAL A 279 -18.49 0.30 10.94
N THR A 280 -18.13 1.25 11.81
CA THR A 280 -16.87 1.24 12.57
C THR A 280 -16.99 0.67 13.98
N ASN A 281 -18.15 0.12 14.32
CA ASN A 281 -18.38 -0.52 15.61
C ASN A 281 -17.41 -1.68 15.82
N ARG A 282 -16.80 -1.75 17.01
CA ARG A 282 -15.74 -2.71 17.35
C ARG A 282 -16.13 -4.19 17.11
N ILE A 283 -17.41 -4.54 17.23
CA ILE A 283 -17.92 -5.91 17.06
C ILE A 283 -18.53 -6.10 15.68
N LEU A 284 -19.35 -5.15 15.21
CA LEU A 284 -20.11 -5.25 13.97
C LEU A 284 -19.27 -4.99 12.71
N ALA A 285 -18.16 -4.27 12.82
CA ALA A 285 -17.36 -3.88 11.68
C ALA A 285 -16.84 -5.07 10.85
N LEU A 286 -16.30 -6.10 11.50
CA LEU A 286 -15.79 -7.30 10.82
C LEU A 286 -16.89 -8.13 10.16
N PRO A 287 -18.04 -8.44 10.81
CA PRO A 287 -19.17 -9.09 10.15
C PRO A 287 -19.73 -8.29 8.97
N ILE A 288 -19.93 -6.98 9.11
CA ILE A 288 -20.41 -6.11 8.01
C ILE A 288 -19.44 -6.17 6.85
N PHE A 289 -18.16 -6.03 7.14
CA PHE A 289 -17.10 -6.14 6.15
C PHE A 289 -17.13 -7.49 5.40
N ALA A 290 -17.27 -8.61 6.14
CA ALA A 290 -17.35 -9.93 5.54
C ALA A 290 -18.56 -10.05 4.60
N VAL A 291 -19.72 -9.51 4.99
CA VAL A 291 -20.93 -9.52 4.14
C VAL A 291 -20.74 -8.65 2.88
N VAL A 292 -20.20 -7.45 3.03
CA VAL A 292 -19.94 -6.56 1.87
C VAL A 292 -18.96 -7.21 0.89
N MET A 293 -17.88 -7.80 1.38
CA MET A 293 -16.90 -8.45 0.51
C MET A 293 -17.47 -9.73 -0.12
N PHE A 294 -18.24 -10.50 0.65
CA PHE A 294 -18.96 -11.65 0.08
C PHE A 294 -19.87 -11.23 -1.07
N ALA A 295 -20.63 -10.14 -0.91
CA ALA A 295 -21.48 -9.61 -1.98
C ALA A 295 -20.68 -9.17 -3.20
N VAL A 296 -19.52 -8.48 -3.02
CA VAL A 296 -18.63 -8.08 -4.11
C VAL A 296 -18.12 -9.30 -4.89
N TYR A 297 -17.61 -10.31 -4.18
CA TYR A 297 -17.08 -11.50 -4.82
C TYR A 297 -18.19 -12.36 -5.44
N TRP A 298 -19.35 -12.46 -4.80
CA TRP A 298 -20.50 -13.17 -5.36
C TRP A 298 -20.99 -12.57 -6.68
N ILE A 299 -20.96 -11.22 -6.79
CA ILE A 299 -21.32 -10.53 -8.04
C ILE A 299 -20.22 -10.72 -9.10
N ALA A 300 -18.93 -10.57 -8.70
CA ALA A 300 -17.82 -10.60 -9.63
C ALA A 300 -17.45 -12.01 -10.11
N MET A 301 -17.49 -13.00 -9.20
CA MET A 301 -17.03 -14.39 -9.45
C MET A 301 -18.16 -15.43 -9.37
N GLY A 302 -19.37 -15.00 -9.04
CA GLY A 302 -20.56 -15.86 -9.02
C GLY A 302 -21.20 -15.99 -10.41
N PRO A 303 -22.46 -16.42 -10.49
CA PRO A 303 -23.13 -16.77 -11.75
C PRO A 303 -23.06 -15.71 -12.84
N PHE A 304 -23.08 -14.43 -12.45
CA PHE A 304 -22.99 -13.31 -13.40
C PHE A 304 -21.58 -13.16 -14.00
N GLY A 305 -20.56 -13.21 -13.15
CA GLY A 305 -19.17 -13.12 -13.61
C GLY A 305 -18.78 -14.33 -14.45
N THR A 306 -19.15 -15.54 -14.02
CA THR A 306 -18.91 -16.80 -14.75
C THR A 306 -19.58 -16.77 -16.12
N PHE A 307 -20.87 -16.41 -16.19
CA PHE A 307 -21.58 -16.27 -17.47
C PHE A 307 -20.86 -15.34 -18.46
N LEU A 308 -20.36 -14.20 -18.00
CA LEU A 308 -19.61 -13.28 -18.87
C LEU A 308 -18.27 -13.87 -19.33
N THR A 309 -17.60 -14.59 -18.44
CA THR A 309 -16.31 -15.23 -18.73
C THR A 309 -16.50 -16.37 -19.74
N ASP A 310 -17.47 -17.24 -19.52
CA ASP A 310 -17.77 -18.37 -20.41
C ASP A 310 -18.16 -17.87 -21.79
N TRP A 311 -19.09 -16.90 -21.86
CA TRP A 311 -19.47 -16.29 -23.13
C TRP A 311 -18.26 -15.68 -23.88
N THR A 312 -17.36 -15.02 -23.17
CA THR A 312 -16.17 -14.42 -23.77
C THR A 312 -15.16 -15.48 -24.22
N ASN A 313 -14.97 -16.53 -23.45
CA ASN A 313 -14.10 -17.63 -23.81
C ASN A 313 -14.63 -18.37 -25.03
N ASP A 314 -15.91 -18.73 -25.07
CA ASP A 314 -16.50 -19.49 -26.16
C ASP A 314 -16.54 -18.68 -27.44
N VAL A 315 -17.05 -17.43 -27.38
CA VAL A 315 -17.27 -16.60 -28.57
C VAL A 315 -15.98 -15.94 -29.03
N LEU A 316 -15.28 -15.21 -28.16
CA LEU A 316 -14.09 -14.45 -28.55
C LEU A 316 -12.83 -15.29 -28.47
N GLY A 317 -12.65 -16.05 -27.40
CA GLY A 317 -11.44 -16.84 -27.14
C GLY A 317 -11.31 -18.02 -28.11
N THR A 318 -12.32 -18.85 -28.19
CA THR A 318 -12.30 -20.08 -29.00
C THR A 318 -12.74 -19.82 -30.42
N ALA A 319 -14.00 -19.43 -30.65
CA ALA A 319 -14.55 -19.34 -32.01
C ALA A 319 -13.85 -18.27 -32.88
N TRP A 320 -13.69 -17.03 -32.39
CA TRP A 320 -13.15 -15.93 -33.19
C TRP A 320 -11.64 -15.90 -33.28
N LEU A 321 -10.94 -16.17 -32.17
CA LEU A 321 -9.48 -16.05 -32.12
C LEU A 321 -8.75 -17.34 -32.52
N VAL A 322 -9.34 -18.50 -32.34
CA VAL A 322 -8.65 -19.78 -32.62
C VAL A 322 -9.27 -20.50 -33.82
N GLU A 323 -10.57 -20.82 -33.80
CA GLU A 323 -11.19 -21.66 -34.83
C GLU A 323 -11.26 -21.00 -36.19
N ILE A 324 -11.71 -19.74 -36.28
CA ILE A 324 -11.80 -19.03 -37.57
C ILE A 324 -10.43 -18.84 -38.23
N PRO A 325 -9.37 -18.33 -37.52
CA PRO A 325 -8.02 -18.26 -38.08
C PRO A 325 -7.46 -19.64 -38.45
N ARG A 326 -7.71 -20.68 -37.64
CA ARG A 326 -7.28 -22.03 -37.94
C ARG A 326 -7.87 -22.53 -39.26
N ALA A 327 -9.17 -22.49 -39.40
CA ALA A 327 -9.87 -22.87 -40.65
C ALA A 327 -9.39 -22.10 -41.89
N ALA A 328 -9.09 -20.79 -41.71
CA ALA A 328 -8.56 -19.97 -42.81
C ALA A 328 -7.11 -20.39 -43.17
N LEU A 329 -6.23 -20.59 -42.21
CA LEU A 329 -4.84 -20.99 -42.44
C LEU A 329 -4.75 -22.38 -43.05
N GLU A 330 -5.52 -23.36 -42.56
CA GLU A 330 -5.64 -24.71 -43.12
C GLU A 330 -6.20 -24.65 -44.55
N GLY A 331 -7.23 -23.81 -44.80
CA GLY A 331 -7.77 -23.61 -46.13
C GLY A 331 -6.77 -23.00 -47.15
N TRP A 332 -5.77 -22.26 -46.67
CA TRP A 332 -4.68 -21.73 -47.46
C TRP A 332 -3.52 -22.72 -47.63
N GLY A 333 -3.59 -23.92 -47.04
CA GLY A 333 -2.55 -24.93 -47.11
C GLY A 333 -1.26 -24.60 -46.33
N VAL A 334 -1.39 -23.80 -45.28
CA VAL A 334 -0.27 -23.45 -44.41
C VAL A 334 0.20 -24.67 -43.63
N ASN A 335 1.51 -24.79 -43.42
CA ASN A 335 2.09 -25.90 -42.68
C ASN A 335 1.51 -26.03 -41.27
N GLU A 336 1.17 -27.24 -40.83
CA GLU A 336 0.53 -27.56 -39.55
C GLU A 336 1.28 -26.99 -38.33
N VAL A 337 2.62 -26.99 -38.35
CA VAL A 337 3.45 -26.38 -37.30
C VAL A 337 3.22 -24.88 -37.16
N VAL A 338 3.05 -24.19 -38.31
CA VAL A 338 2.80 -22.74 -38.32
C VAL A 338 1.38 -22.44 -37.87
N VAL A 339 0.42 -23.27 -38.25
CA VAL A 339 -0.97 -23.20 -37.76
C VAL A 339 -1.01 -23.36 -36.26
N GLY A 340 -0.35 -24.37 -35.72
CA GLY A 340 -0.24 -24.60 -34.28
C GLY A 340 0.45 -23.44 -33.53
N LEU A 341 1.54 -22.94 -34.07
CA LEU A 341 2.23 -21.77 -33.46
C LEU A 341 1.33 -20.55 -33.36
N ILE A 342 0.59 -20.26 -34.44
CA ILE A 342 -0.28 -19.09 -34.48
C ILE A 342 -1.53 -19.31 -33.63
N CYS A 343 -2.24 -20.43 -33.84
CA CYS A 343 -3.53 -20.68 -33.20
C CYS A 343 -3.37 -21.13 -31.74
N ASP A 344 -2.56 -22.18 -31.49
CA ASP A 344 -2.43 -22.75 -30.14
C ASP A 344 -1.35 -22.03 -29.29
N GLY A 345 -0.28 -21.55 -29.92
CA GLY A 345 0.76 -20.82 -29.21
C GLY A 345 0.40 -19.37 -28.94
N ALA A 346 -0.04 -18.61 -29.96
CA ALA A 346 -0.24 -17.17 -29.84
C ALA A 346 -1.69 -16.81 -29.55
N LEU A 347 -2.63 -17.21 -30.41
CA LEU A 347 -4.02 -16.75 -30.32
C LEU A 347 -4.77 -17.36 -29.12
N ALA A 348 -4.54 -18.62 -28.80
CA ALA A 348 -5.10 -19.26 -27.60
C ALA A 348 -4.62 -18.55 -26.32
N GLY A 349 -3.33 -18.15 -26.26
CA GLY A 349 -2.80 -17.38 -25.13
C GLY A 349 -3.47 -16.00 -24.99
N VAL A 350 -3.75 -15.30 -26.09
CA VAL A 350 -4.50 -14.04 -26.10
C VAL A 350 -5.95 -14.28 -25.67
N GLY A 351 -6.58 -15.35 -26.20
CA GLY A 351 -7.95 -15.75 -25.85
C GLY A 351 -8.12 -15.97 -24.34
N ALA A 352 -7.20 -16.72 -23.74
CA ALA A 352 -7.20 -16.96 -22.30
C ALA A 352 -7.15 -15.66 -21.47
N VAL A 353 -6.36 -14.65 -21.90
CA VAL A 353 -6.34 -13.35 -21.22
C VAL A 353 -7.68 -12.63 -21.36
N LEU A 354 -8.23 -12.58 -22.58
CA LEU A 354 -9.48 -11.87 -22.85
C LEU A 354 -10.68 -12.51 -22.12
N GLY A 355 -10.66 -13.82 -21.93
CA GLY A 355 -11.67 -14.54 -21.18
C GLY A 355 -11.86 -14.03 -19.75
N PHE A 356 -10.75 -13.69 -19.06
CA PHE A 356 -10.82 -13.17 -17.70
C PHE A 356 -11.12 -11.67 -17.58
N VAL A 357 -11.04 -10.93 -18.69
CA VAL A 357 -11.23 -9.47 -18.66
C VAL A 357 -12.62 -9.06 -18.14
N PRO A 358 -13.75 -9.64 -18.57
CA PRO A 358 -15.07 -9.24 -18.09
C PRO A 358 -15.22 -9.39 -16.57
N GLN A 359 -14.84 -10.54 -16.03
CA GLN A 359 -14.87 -10.82 -14.59
C GLN A 359 -14.03 -9.82 -13.80
N MET A 360 -12.83 -9.51 -14.30
CA MET A 360 -11.94 -8.54 -13.67
C MET A 360 -12.49 -7.11 -13.76
N LEU A 361 -13.16 -6.74 -14.85
CA LEU A 361 -13.82 -5.43 -14.98
C LEU A 361 -14.96 -5.27 -13.98
N VAL A 362 -15.77 -6.33 -13.78
CA VAL A 362 -16.84 -6.32 -12.76
C VAL A 362 -16.23 -6.16 -11.36
N LEU A 363 -15.15 -6.88 -11.05
CA LEU A 363 -14.45 -6.74 -9.77
C LEU A 363 -13.92 -5.30 -9.58
N PHE A 364 -13.26 -4.75 -10.59
CA PHE A 364 -12.72 -3.38 -10.51
C PHE A 364 -13.85 -2.34 -10.37
N LEU A 365 -14.98 -2.57 -11.02
CA LEU A 365 -16.17 -1.71 -10.89
C LEU A 365 -16.68 -1.70 -9.44
N MET A 366 -16.87 -2.88 -8.84
CA MET A 366 -17.33 -3.00 -7.47
C MET A 366 -16.35 -2.36 -6.48
N LEU A 367 -15.05 -2.62 -6.64
CA LEU A 367 -14.03 -2.01 -5.80
C LEU A 367 -13.96 -0.49 -5.98
N ALA A 368 -14.09 0.02 -7.21
CA ALA A 368 -14.12 1.46 -7.47
C ALA A 368 -15.35 2.14 -6.82
N ILE A 369 -16.49 1.48 -6.80
CA ILE A 369 -17.69 1.95 -6.09
C ILE A 369 -17.42 2.05 -4.59
N LEU A 370 -16.86 1.00 -3.97
CA LEU A 370 -16.56 0.99 -2.53
C LEU A 370 -15.50 2.05 -2.14
N GLU A 371 -14.53 2.28 -3.02
CA GLU A 371 -13.49 3.29 -2.84
C GLU A 371 -14.08 4.70 -2.93
N ASP A 372 -14.89 4.97 -3.97
CA ASP A 372 -15.51 6.29 -4.21
C ASP A 372 -16.52 6.65 -3.10
N ILE A 373 -17.31 5.68 -2.60
CA ILE A 373 -18.19 5.88 -1.42
C ILE A 373 -17.39 6.24 -0.16
N GLY A 374 -16.10 5.88 -0.08
CA GLY A 374 -15.25 6.07 1.09
C GLY A 374 -15.29 4.92 2.10
N TYR A 375 -15.88 3.76 1.74
CA TYR A 375 -15.96 2.59 2.62
C TYR A 375 -14.59 1.97 2.91
N MET A 376 -13.68 1.97 1.91
CA MET A 376 -12.33 1.40 2.06
C MET A 376 -11.49 2.10 3.13
N ALA A 377 -11.67 3.42 3.31
CA ALA A 377 -11.00 4.19 4.36
C ALA A 377 -11.40 3.72 5.77
N ARG A 378 -12.69 3.40 5.98
CA ARG A 378 -13.22 2.91 7.26
C ARG A 378 -12.65 1.54 7.62
N ILE A 379 -12.58 0.66 6.64
CA ILE A 379 -12.00 -0.66 6.84
C ILE A 379 -10.53 -0.56 7.22
N ALA A 380 -9.77 0.28 6.51
CA ALA A 380 -8.37 0.50 6.84
C ALA A 380 -8.21 1.03 8.28
N PHE A 381 -9.09 1.94 8.72
CA PHE A 381 -9.11 2.46 10.09
C PHE A 381 -9.38 1.35 11.14
N ILE A 382 -10.37 0.49 10.89
CA ILE A 382 -10.71 -0.61 11.80
C ILE A 382 -9.56 -1.61 11.90
N MET A 383 -8.96 -1.94 10.77
CA MET A 383 -7.90 -2.93 10.67
C MET A 383 -6.55 -2.43 11.18
N ASP A 384 -6.33 -1.11 11.25
CA ASP A 384 -5.07 -0.51 11.71
C ASP A 384 -4.68 -1.02 13.11
N ARG A 385 -5.63 -1.06 14.03
CA ARG A 385 -5.39 -1.57 15.40
C ARG A 385 -4.92 -3.02 15.43
N ILE A 386 -5.39 -3.86 14.47
CA ILE A 386 -5.02 -5.28 14.39
C ILE A 386 -3.65 -5.40 13.72
N PHE A 387 -3.45 -4.74 12.59
CA PHE A 387 -2.25 -4.85 11.78
C PHE A 387 -1.00 -4.26 12.44
N ARG A 388 -1.13 -3.19 13.20
CA ARG A 388 -0.04 -2.61 14.00
C ARG A 388 0.57 -3.60 14.98
N LYS A 389 -0.22 -4.48 15.59
CA LYS A 389 0.29 -5.53 16.47
C LYS A 389 1.26 -6.48 15.77
N PHE A 390 1.10 -6.65 14.46
CA PHE A 390 1.95 -7.48 13.61
C PHE A 390 3.01 -6.69 12.86
N GLY A 391 3.15 -5.40 13.14
CA GLY A 391 4.16 -4.53 12.51
C GLY A 391 3.82 -4.04 11.11
N LEU A 392 2.56 -4.20 10.69
CA LEU A 392 2.03 -3.70 9.43
C LEU A 392 1.16 -2.47 9.68
N SER A 393 1.13 -1.53 8.75
CA SER A 393 0.21 -0.40 8.83
C SER A 393 -1.22 -0.84 8.47
N GLY A 394 -2.25 -0.19 9.01
CA GLY A 394 -3.64 -0.48 8.68
C GLY A 394 -3.95 -0.31 7.19
N LYS A 395 -3.23 0.57 6.50
CA LYS A 395 -3.33 0.75 5.05
C LYS A 395 -2.90 -0.52 4.28
N SER A 396 -2.06 -1.39 4.87
CA SER A 396 -1.62 -2.66 4.27
C SER A 396 -2.77 -3.66 4.08
N PHE A 397 -3.85 -3.52 4.85
CA PHE A 397 -5.01 -4.39 4.73
C PHE A 397 -5.73 -4.25 3.39
N ILE A 398 -5.82 -3.03 2.84
CA ILE A 398 -6.49 -2.77 1.55
C ILE A 398 -5.84 -3.56 0.41
N PRO A 399 -4.51 -3.49 0.18
CA PRO A 399 -3.82 -4.35 -0.79
C PRO A 399 -4.08 -5.84 -0.62
N MET A 400 -4.05 -6.32 0.63
CA MET A 400 -4.26 -7.75 0.93
C MET A 400 -5.69 -8.17 0.63
N LEU A 401 -6.66 -7.32 0.98
CA LEU A 401 -8.05 -7.57 0.68
C LEU A 401 -8.32 -7.63 -0.82
N VAL A 402 -7.88 -6.62 -1.56
CA VAL A 402 -8.00 -6.62 -3.03
C VAL A 402 -7.27 -7.82 -3.64
N GLY A 403 -6.19 -8.25 -3.01
CA GLY A 403 -5.40 -9.42 -3.37
C GLY A 403 -6.15 -10.75 -3.29
N THR A 404 -7.20 -10.86 -2.44
CA THR A 404 -8.05 -12.08 -2.40
C THR A 404 -8.80 -12.30 -3.72
N GLY A 405 -9.16 -11.23 -4.43
CA GLY A 405 -9.70 -11.33 -5.78
C GLY A 405 -8.60 -11.56 -6.83
N CYS A 406 -7.63 -10.66 -6.88
CA CYS A 406 -6.52 -10.74 -7.81
C CYS A 406 -5.26 -10.07 -7.24
N GLY A 407 -4.11 -10.76 -7.34
CA GLY A 407 -2.83 -10.24 -6.85
C GLY A 407 -2.36 -8.96 -7.56
N VAL A 408 -2.69 -8.77 -8.84
CA VAL A 408 -2.27 -7.60 -9.62
C VAL A 408 -2.81 -6.29 -9.03
N PRO A 409 -4.14 -6.09 -8.93
CA PRO A 409 -4.69 -4.89 -8.31
C PRO A 409 -4.36 -4.82 -6.81
N GLY A 410 -4.23 -5.96 -6.12
CA GLY A 410 -3.80 -6.01 -4.74
C GLY A 410 -2.43 -5.34 -4.55
N VAL A 411 -1.44 -5.74 -5.32
CA VAL A 411 -0.11 -5.12 -5.29
C VAL A 411 -0.16 -3.64 -5.70
N MET A 412 -0.94 -3.28 -6.72
CA MET A 412 -1.08 -1.89 -7.16
C MET A 412 -1.73 -0.99 -6.11
N ALA A 413 -2.63 -1.51 -5.29
CA ALA A 413 -3.27 -0.77 -4.20
C ALA A 413 -2.27 -0.34 -3.10
N SER A 414 -1.08 -0.96 -3.04
CA SER A 414 -0.03 -0.56 -2.09
C SER A 414 0.50 0.86 -2.29
N ARG A 415 0.18 1.52 -3.42
CA ARG A 415 0.51 2.94 -3.68
C ARG A 415 -0.10 3.90 -2.67
N THR A 416 -1.18 3.51 -2.03
CA THR A 416 -1.83 4.31 -0.98
C THR A 416 -1.03 4.35 0.32
N ILE A 417 0.03 3.54 0.42
CA ILE A 417 0.92 3.49 1.58
C ILE A 417 2.09 4.45 1.35
N GLU A 418 2.14 5.49 2.14
CA GLU A 418 3.13 6.57 2.03
C GLU A 418 4.53 6.11 2.48
N ASN A 419 4.60 5.35 3.57
CA ASN A 419 5.85 4.83 4.08
C ASN A 419 6.41 3.75 3.15
N GLU A 420 7.62 3.99 2.59
CA GLU A 420 8.23 3.11 1.61
C GLU A 420 8.54 1.71 2.17
N ARG A 421 8.89 1.60 3.45
CA ARG A 421 9.17 0.30 4.11
C ARG A 421 7.90 -0.51 4.25
N ASP A 422 6.84 0.10 4.78
CA ASP A 422 5.53 -0.55 4.93
C ASP A 422 4.96 -0.95 3.58
N ARG A 423 5.13 -0.08 2.57
CA ARG A 423 4.73 -0.38 1.19
C ARG A 423 5.47 -1.59 0.63
N ARG A 424 6.79 -1.65 0.76
CA ARG A 424 7.61 -2.79 0.30
C ARG A 424 7.22 -4.08 1.01
N MET A 425 7.05 -4.02 2.33
CA MET A 425 6.64 -5.18 3.12
C MET A 425 5.25 -5.66 2.72
N THR A 426 4.32 -4.75 2.49
CA THR A 426 2.98 -5.06 1.98
C THR A 426 3.03 -5.71 0.61
N VAL A 427 3.80 -5.17 -0.35
CA VAL A 427 3.98 -5.74 -1.69
C VAL A 427 4.52 -7.18 -1.60
N MET A 428 5.45 -7.45 -0.67
CA MET A 428 6.03 -8.78 -0.49
C MET A 428 5.04 -9.80 0.10
N THR A 429 4.07 -9.36 0.88
CA THR A 429 3.17 -10.25 1.63
C THR A 429 1.77 -10.35 1.05
N THR A 430 1.33 -9.39 0.23
CA THR A 430 -0.02 -9.34 -0.35
C THR A 430 -0.37 -10.60 -1.13
N CYS A 431 0.58 -11.18 -1.87
CA CYS A 431 0.33 -12.36 -2.71
C CYS A 431 0.27 -13.68 -1.94
N PHE A 432 0.48 -13.71 -0.62
CA PHE A 432 0.30 -14.91 0.18
C PHE A 432 -1.18 -15.29 0.36
N ILE A 433 -2.08 -14.31 0.31
CA ILE A 433 -3.51 -14.60 0.31
C ILE A 433 -3.90 -15.30 -0.99
N PRO A 434 -4.69 -16.40 -0.91
CA PRO A 434 -5.24 -17.04 -2.11
C PRO A 434 -6.10 -16.03 -2.91
N CYS A 435 -5.81 -15.90 -4.20
CA CYS A 435 -6.63 -15.17 -5.15
C CYS A 435 -7.52 -16.12 -5.94
N GLY A 436 -8.48 -15.60 -6.73
CA GLY A 436 -9.37 -16.39 -7.56
C GLY A 436 -8.65 -17.43 -8.43
N ALA A 437 -7.54 -17.03 -9.08
CA ALA A 437 -6.73 -17.92 -9.91
C ALA A 437 -6.06 -19.09 -9.15
N LYS A 438 -5.99 -19.05 -7.82
CA LYS A 438 -5.48 -20.15 -6.99
C LYS A 438 -6.59 -21.11 -6.53
N MET A 439 -7.87 -20.74 -6.68
CA MET A 439 -9.00 -21.56 -6.27
C MET A 439 -9.07 -22.90 -7.00
N PRO A 440 -8.83 -22.99 -8.33
CA PRO A 440 -8.78 -24.25 -9.03
C PRO A 440 -7.78 -25.24 -8.44
N ILE A 441 -6.60 -24.79 -8.03
CA ILE A 441 -5.58 -25.65 -7.39
C ILE A 441 -6.10 -26.19 -6.06
N ILE A 442 -6.76 -25.33 -5.26
CA ILE A 442 -7.34 -25.75 -3.99
C ILE A 442 -8.47 -26.75 -4.23
N GLY A 443 -9.33 -26.51 -5.22
CA GLY A 443 -10.42 -27.38 -5.63
C GLY A 443 -9.91 -28.76 -6.08
N LEU A 444 -8.92 -28.79 -6.97
CA LEU A 444 -8.28 -30.01 -7.47
C LEU A 444 -7.76 -30.87 -6.31
N ILE A 445 -6.97 -30.28 -5.41
CA ILE A 445 -6.34 -31.06 -4.31
C ILE A 445 -7.38 -31.45 -3.26
N ALA A 446 -8.31 -30.56 -2.89
CA ALA A 446 -9.38 -30.87 -1.95
C ALA A 446 -10.31 -31.98 -2.50
N GLY A 447 -10.63 -31.94 -3.79
CA GLY A 447 -11.45 -32.94 -4.47
C GLY A 447 -10.76 -34.26 -4.60
N ALA A 448 -9.58 -34.30 -5.21
CA ALA A 448 -8.86 -35.51 -5.54
C ALA A 448 -8.46 -36.37 -4.32
N LEU A 449 -8.05 -35.77 -3.22
CA LEU A 449 -7.43 -36.49 -2.10
C LEU A 449 -8.17 -36.35 -0.76
N PHE A 450 -9.08 -35.35 -0.64
CA PHE A 450 -9.78 -35.06 0.61
C PHE A 450 -11.31 -35.09 0.46
N GLY A 451 -11.83 -35.74 -0.61
CA GLY A 451 -13.26 -35.91 -0.83
C GLY A 451 -14.08 -34.61 -0.90
N GLY A 452 -13.51 -33.56 -1.41
CA GLY A 452 -14.16 -32.22 -1.51
C GLY A 452 -14.27 -31.48 -0.17
N SER A 453 -13.42 -31.77 0.80
CA SER A 453 -13.50 -31.19 2.14
C SER A 453 -13.33 -29.68 2.13
N GLY A 454 -14.39 -28.95 2.52
CA GLY A 454 -14.34 -27.49 2.71
C GLY A 454 -13.36 -27.03 3.79
N LEU A 455 -12.97 -27.92 4.73
CA LEU A 455 -11.95 -27.59 5.74
C LEU A 455 -10.56 -27.45 5.11
N VAL A 456 -10.23 -28.25 4.09
CA VAL A 456 -8.98 -28.15 3.36
C VAL A 456 -8.92 -26.84 2.59
N ALA A 457 -10.02 -26.48 1.92
CA ALA A 457 -10.12 -25.19 1.22
C ALA A 457 -10.01 -23.99 2.20
N ALA A 458 -10.68 -24.05 3.34
CA ALA A 458 -10.56 -23.00 4.36
C ALA A 458 -9.14 -22.91 4.94
N SER A 459 -8.47 -24.06 5.17
CA SER A 459 -7.10 -24.10 5.69
C SER A 459 -6.11 -23.32 4.80
N ALA A 460 -6.31 -23.34 3.49
CA ALA A 460 -5.48 -22.60 2.53
C ALA A 460 -5.52 -21.08 2.80
N TYR A 461 -6.69 -20.51 3.11
CA TYR A 461 -6.81 -19.11 3.49
C TYR A 461 -6.14 -18.81 4.85
N PHE A 462 -6.35 -19.67 5.84
CA PHE A 462 -5.68 -19.50 7.15
C PHE A 462 -4.16 -19.58 7.04
N ILE A 463 -3.62 -20.45 6.20
CA ILE A 463 -2.18 -20.52 5.93
C ILE A 463 -1.69 -19.23 5.27
N GLY A 464 -2.42 -18.68 4.30
CA GLY A 464 -2.10 -17.40 3.68
C GLY A 464 -2.04 -16.27 4.70
N VAL A 465 -3.06 -16.15 5.56
CA VAL A 465 -3.09 -15.15 6.63
C VAL A 465 -1.94 -15.36 7.64
N ALA A 466 -1.70 -16.61 8.06
CA ALA A 466 -0.58 -16.93 8.95
C ALA A 466 0.77 -16.57 8.33
N ALA A 467 0.95 -16.83 7.02
CA ALA A 467 2.14 -16.45 6.28
C ALA A 467 2.39 -14.95 6.29
N ILE A 468 1.33 -14.13 6.13
CA ILE A 468 1.41 -12.66 6.21
C ILE A 468 1.85 -12.23 7.61
N VAL A 469 1.21 -12.74 8.66
CA VAL A 469 1.50 -12.38 10.05
C VAL A 469 2.94 -12.77 10.42
N ILE A 470 3.33 -14.01 10.13
CA ILE A 470 4.69 -14.52 10.39
C ILE A 470 5.73 -13.68 9.65
N SER A 471 5.51 -13.42 8.36
CA SER A 471 6.40 -12.61 7.55
C SER A 471 6.47 -11.16 8.05
N GLY A 472 5.35 -10.55 8.43
CA GLY A 472 5.29 -9.21 8.99
C GLY A 472 6.15 -9.08 10.25
N ILE A 473 5.97 -10.01 11.20
CA ILE A 473 6.74 -10.04 12.45
C ILE A 473 8.24 -10.27 12.19
N ILE A 474 8.59 -11.23 11.32
CA ILE A 474 9.99 -11.55 11.03
C ILE A 474 10.69 -10.40 10.30
N LEU A 475 10.06 -9.87 9.25
CA LEU A 475 10.62 -8.78 8.45
C LEU A 475 10.82 -7.51 9.30
N LYS A 476 9.86 -7.15 10.15
CA LYS A 476 9.98 -5.99 11.07
C LYS A 476 11.20 -6.09 11.98
N LYS A 477 11.63 -7.30 12.37
CA LYS A 477 12.82 -7.53 13.20
C LYS A 477 14.15 -7.52 12.43
N THR A 478 14.11 -7.18 11.14
CA THR A 478 15.31 -7.03 10.30
C THR A 478 15.68 -5.56 10.15
N LYS A 479 16.96 -5.26 10.00
CA LYS A 479 17.47 -3.89 9.80
C LYS A 479 16.82 -3.16 8.61
N MET A 480 16.36 -3.90 7.61
CA MET A 480 15.78 -3.34 6.38
C MET A 480 14.36 -2.78 6.57
N PHE A 481 13.61 -3.34 7.54
CA PHE A 481 12.21 -3.03 7.80
C PHE A 481 11.94 -2.60 9.26
N ALA A 482 13.00 -2.39 10.06
CA ALA A 482 12.88 -1.94 11.43
C ALA A 482 12.31 -0.52 11.51
N GLY A 483 11.57 -0.22 12.56
CA GLY A 483 10.92 1.05 12.88
C GLY A 483 9.42 0.91 13.10
N ASP A 484 8.80 1.93 13.68
CA ASP A 484 7.36 1.92 13.94
C ASP A 484 6.57 2.07 12.64
N PRO A 485 5.43 1.37 12.49
CA PRO A 485 4.53 1.59 11.37
C PRO A 485 4.01 3.02 11.43
N ALA A 486 3.93 3.66 10.27
CA ALA A 486 3.42 5.03 10.17
C ALA A 486 2.05 5.14 10.86
N PRO A 487 1.82 6.16 11.70
CA PRO A 487 0.53 6.35 12.34
C PRO A 487 -0.55 6.51 11.28
N PHE A 488 -1.69 5.85 11.50
CA PHE A 488 -2.82 5.94 10.60
C PHE A 488 -3.55 7.28 10.84
N VAL A 489 -3.04 8.34 10.23
CA VAL A 489 -3.68 9.65 10.23
C VAL A 489 -4.41 9.81 8.90
N MET A 490 -5.63 9.31 8.80
CA MET A 490 -6.48 9.47 7.62
C MET A 490 -7.85 10.01 8.03
N GLU A 491 -8.26 11.09 7.39
CA GLU A 491 -9.65 11.55 7.51
C GLU A 491 -10.57 10.48 6.93
N LEU A 492 -11.62 10.14 7.67
CA LEU A 492 -12.72 9.38 7.10
C LEU A 492 -13.51 10.35 6.20
N PRO A 493 -13.43 10.24 4.87
CA PRO A 493 -14.16 11.13 3.98
C PRO A 493 -15.66 10.97 4.22
N ALA A 494 -16.45 12.05 4.13
CA ALA A 494 -17.90 11.92 4.24
C ALA A 494 -18.42 10.96 3.17
N TYR A 495 -19.45 10.15 3.49
CA TYR A 495 -20.09 9.31 2.48
C TYR A 495 -20.74 10.18 1.42
N HIS A 496 -20.51 9.85 0.18
CA HIS A 496 -21.15 10.48 -0.97
C HIS A 496 -21.60 9.44 -1.99
N ILE A 497 -22.57 9.82 -2.80
CA ILE A 497 -23.04 8.95 -3.88
C ILE A 497 -21.92 8.84 -4.91
N PRO A 498 -21.58 7.61 -5.37
CA PRO A 498 -20.50 7.41 -6.31
C PRO A 498 -20.72 8.19 -7.60
N SER A 499 -19.69 8.85 -8.06
CA SER A 499 -19.67 9.54 -9.34
C SER A 499 -19.51 8.52 -10.47
N VAL A 500 -20.54 8.31 -11.27
CA VAL A 500 -20.53 7.34 -12.38
C VAL A 500 -19.32 7.55 -13.31
N GLY A 501 -18.99 8.81 -13.62
CA GLY A 501 -17.85 9.13 -14.48
C GLY A 501 -16.51 8.73 -13.89
N ASN A 502 -16.29 8.96 -12.57
CA ASN A 502 -15.05 8.60 -11.88
C ASN A 502 -14.92 7.09 -11.77
N VAL A 503 -15.99 6.41 -11.38
CA VAL A 503 -16.04 4.94 -11.23
C VAL A 503 -15.73 4.25 -12.56
N LEU A 504 -16.39 4.65 -13.65
CA LEU A 504 -16.16 4.07 -14.98
C LEU A 504 -14.74 4.35 -15.49
N ARG A 505 -14.23 5.57 -15.29
CA ARG A 505 -12.84 5.90 -15.67
C ARG A 505 -11.84 5.07 -14.89
N ALA A 506 -11.99 4.98 -13.57
CA ALA A 506 -11.10 4.18 -12.72
C ALA A 506 -11.13 2.69 -13.10
N THR A 507 -12.32 2.15 -13.38
CA THR A 507 -12.51 0.77 -13.85
C THR A 507 -11.81 0.55 -15.19
N TRP A 508 -11.99 1.44 -16.15
CA TRP A 508 -11.38 1.33 -17.47
C TRP A 508 -9.86 1.46 -17.44
N GLU A 509 -9.32 2.43 -16.69
CA GLU A 509 -7.87 2.59 -16.54
C GLU A 509 -7.21 1.37 -15.93
N ARG A 510 -7.82 0.77 -14.89
CA ARG A 510 -7.35 -0.48 -14.26
C ARG A 510 -7.45 -1.66 -15.24
N GLY A 511 -8.59 -1.81 -15.90
CA GLY A 511 -8.83 -2.86 -16.88
C GLY A 511 -7.89 -2.79 -18.09
N TRP A 512 -7.73 -1.61 -18.69
CA TRP A 512 -6.81 -1.42 -19.81
C TRP A 512 -5.35 -1.67 -19.43
N SER A 513 -4.98 -1.22 -18.24
CA SER A 513 -3.64 -1.48 -17.69
C SER A 513 -3.39 -2.99 -17.49
N PHE A 514 -4.41 -3.76 -17.10
CA PHE A 514 -4.37 -5.21 -16.99
C PHE A 514 -4.21 -5.87 -18.38
N ILE A 515 -5.09 -5.56 -19.33
CA ILE A 515 -5.06 -6.12 -20.69
C ILE A 515 -3.71 -5.89 -21.36
N LYS A 516 -3.21 -4.66 -21.35
CA LYS A 516 -1.93 -4.31 -21.99
C LYS A 516 -0.75 -5.09 -21.42
N ARG A 517 -0.74 -5.38 -20.11
CA ARG A 517 0.41 -6.00 -19.45
C ARG A 517 0.31 -7.52 -19.40
N ALA A 518 -0.85 -8.02 -19.01
CA ALA A 518 -1.10 -9.45 -18.98
C ALA A 518 -0.99 -10.03 -20.40
N GLY A 519 -1.61 -9.37 -21.40
CA GLY A 519 -1.59 -9.79 -22.77
C GLY A 519 -0.17 -9.97 -23.35
N THR A 520 0.73 -9.02 -23.15
CA THR A 520 2.10 -9.13 -23.70
C THR A 520 2.92 -10.23 -23.05
N VAL A 521 2.88 -10.37 -21.74
CA VAL A 521 3.67 -11.37 -21.01
C VAL A 521 3.10 -12.75 -21.23
N ILE A 522 1.79 -12.91 -21.17
CA ILE A 522 1.13 -14.21 -21.37
C ILE A 522 1.29 -14.68 -22.81
N LEU A 523 1.15 -13.80 -23.81
CA LEU A 523 1.40 -14.13 -25.21
C LEU A 523 2.80 -14.69 -25.42
N ALA A 524 3.82 -13.99 -24.92
CA ALA A 524 5.20 -14.46 -25.07
C ALA A 524 5.42 -15.83 -24.35
N SER A 525 4.83 -15.99 -23.17
CA SER A 525 4.95 -17.23 -22.40
C SER A 525 4.18 -18.38 -23.03
N SER A 526 3.01 -18.14 -23.63
CA SER A 526 2.23 -19.17 -24.32
C SER A 526 2.96 -19.72 -25.54
N ILE A 527 3.60 -18.82 -26.33
CA ILE A 527 4.41 -19.24 -27.48
C ILE A 527 5.61 -20.10 -27.03
N ILE A 528 6.30 -19.69 -25.97
CA ILE A 528 7.44 -20.45 -25.43
C ILE A 528 6.97 -21.82 -24.92
N LEU A 529 5.86 -21.87 -24.19
CA LEU A 529 5.32 -23.12 -23.67
C LEU A 529 4.88 -24.04 -24.79
N TRP A 530 4.14 -23.53 -25.78
CA TRP A 530 3.72 -24.31 -26.93
C TRP A 530 4.95 -24.97 -27.60
N PHE A 531 6.03 -24.23 -27.79
CA PHE A 531 7.28 -24.80 -28.33
C PHE A 531 7.87 -25.85 -27.41
N LEU A 532 7.98 -25.60 -26.10
CA LEU A 532 8.56 -26.53 -25.15
C LEU A 532 7.70 -27.82 -24.95
N GLN A 533 6.40 -27.73 -25.13
CA GLN A 533 5.47 -28.84 -25.03
C GLN A 533 5.41 -29.69 -26.32
N GLY A 534 5.38 -29.00 -27.48
CA GLY A 534 5.21 -29.66 -28.76
C GLY A 534 6.48 -30.20 -29.37
N PHE A 535 7.67 -29.75 -28.93
CA PHE A 535 8.94 -30.21 -29.46
C PHE A 535 9.72 -31.01 -28.44
N GLY A 536 10.45 -32.05 -28.95
CA GLY A 536 11.25 -32.91 -28.11
C GLY A 536 12.07 -33.92 -28.93
N TRP A 537 12.51 -34.99 -28.28
CA TRP A 537 13.30 -36.02 -28.90
C TRP A 537 12.49 -37.33 -28.99
N GLU A 538 12.13 -37.71 -30.18
CA GLU A 538 11.45 -38.97 -30.45
C GLU A 538 12.27 -39.79 -31.46
N ASN A 539 12.52 -41.08 -31.16
CA ASN A 539 13.34 -41.97 -31.97
C ASN A 539 14.76 -41.45 -32.31
N GLY A 540 15.34 -40.59 -31.44
CA GLY A 540 16.66 -40.01 -31.62
C GLY A 540 16.71 -38.79 -32.55
N ALA A 541 15.59 -38.34 -33.07
CA ALA A 541 15.48 -37.11 -33.85
C ALA A 541 14.75 -36.02 -33.05
N PHE A 542 15.16 -34.75 -33.22
CA PHE A 542 14.45 -33.60 -32.64
C PHE A 542 13.35 -33.16 -33.59
N GLY A 543 12.12 -33.11 -33.10
CA GLY A 543 10.96 -32.72 -33.88
C GLY A 543 9.71 -32.53 -33.05
N LEU A 544 8.55 -32.47 -33.70
CA LEU A 544 7.24 -32.54 -33.02
C LEU A 544 7.10 -33.88 -32.35
N VAL A 545 6.65 -33.92 -31.11
CA VAL A 545 6.44 -35.14 -30.34
C VAL A 545 4.95 -35.34 -30.09
N GLU A 546 4.50 -36.56 -30.27
CA GLU A 546 3.13 -36.97 -29.94
C GLU A 546 2.97 -37.26 -28.45
N ASP A 547 4.01 -37.84 -27.82
CA ASP A 547 4.03 -38.09 -26.38
C ASP A 547 4.75 -36.95 -25.63
N MET A 548 4.02 -36.25 -24.80
CA MET A 548 4.56 -35.15 -23.99
C MET A 548 5.69 -35.58 -23.05
N ASN A 549 5.78 -36.86 -22.68
CA ASN A 549 6.92 -37.38 -21.90
C ASN A 549 8.27 -37.18 -22.60
N ASN A 550 8.27 -37.09 -23.93
CA ASN A 550 9.46 -36.87 -24.76
C ASN A 550 9.74 -35.41 -25.07
N SER A 551 8.91 -34.48 -24.55
CA SER A 551 9.02 -33.04 -24.81
C SER A 551 10.24 -32.43 -24.12
N VAL A 552 10.70 -31.31 -24.67
CA VAL A 552 11.73 -30.48 -24.00
C VAL A 552 11.27 -30.04 -22.62
N LEU A 553 9.96 -29.75 -22.44
CA LEU A 553 9.39 -29.38 -21.17
C LEU A 553 9.49 -30.51 -20.13
N ALA A 554 9.22 -31.76 -20.52
CA ALA A 554 9.39 -32.93 -19.66
C ALA A 554 10.86 -33.16 -19.27
N ALA A 555 11.78 -32.97 -20.21
CA ALA A 555 13.22 -33.07 -19.94
C ALA A 555 13.69 -31.99 -18.92
N ILE A 556 13.28 -30.76 -19.10
CA ILE A 556 13.56 -29.67 -18.15
C ILE A 556 12.90 -29.95 -16.79
N GLY A 557 11.63 -30.39 -16.80
CA GLY A 557 10.89 -30.73 -15.59
C GLY A 557 11.59 -31.84 -14.80
N SER A 558 12.04 -32.89 -15.47
CA SER A 558 12.79 -34.02 -14.87
C SER A 558 14.13 -33.56 -14.28
N ALA A 559 14.85 -32.70 -15.01
CA ALA A 559 16.14 -32.18 -14.55
C ALA A 559 16.03 -31.31 -13.29
N VAL A 560 14.87 -30.66 -13.07
CA VAL A 560 14.63 -29.74 -11.92
C VAL A 560 13.84 -30.42 -10.79
N ALA A 561 13.18 -31.58 -11.08
CA ALA A 561 12.31 -32.29 -10.13
C ALA A 561 12.97 -32.63 -8.79
N PHE A 562 14.30 -32.85 -8.76
CA PHE A 562 15.04 -33.16 -7.54
C PHE A 562 14.93 -32.08 -6.49
N ILE A 563 14.73 -30.79 -6.88
CA ILE A 563 14.56 -29.66 -5.95
C ILE A 563 13.27 -29.85 -5.13
N PHE A 564 12.23 -30.41 -5.73
CA PHE A 564 10.93 -30.62 -5.08
C PHE A 564 10.79 -31.98 -4.39
N ALA A 565 11.77 -32.89 -4.55
CA ALA A 565 11.75 -34.19 -3.88
C ALA A 565 11.65 -34.08 -2.34
N PRO A 566 12.35 -33.16 -1.64
CA PRO A 566 12.20 -32.99 -0.20
C PRO A 566 10.82 -32.52 0.26
N LEU A 567 10.03 -31.96 -0.68
CA LEU A 567 8.67 -31.46 -0.46
C LEU A 567 7.58 -32.52 -0.75
N GLY A 568 7.98 -33.69 -1.23
CA GLY A 568 7.09 -34.84 -1.50
C GLY A 568 6.49 -34.89 -2.90
N PHE A 569 6.76 -33.90 -3.76
CA PHE A 569 6.27 -33.88 -5.14
C PHE A 569 7.41 -33.74 -6.18
N GLY A 570 8.50 -34.47 -5.97
CA GLY A 570 9.68 -34.50 -6.84
C GLY A 570 9.49 -35.26 -8.15
N ASN A 571 8.33 -35.20 -8.78
CA ASN A 571 8.07 -35.73 -10.09
C ASN A 571 8.06 -34.65 -11.16
N TRP A 572 8.33 -35.02 -12.41
CA TRP A 572 8.43 -34.05 -13.50
C TRP A 572 7.07 -33.35 -13.79
N ARG A 573 5.94 -34.07 -13.64
CA ARG A 573 4.59 -33.53 -13.85
C ARG A 573 4.31 -32.37 -12.87
N ALA A 574 4.56 -32.59 -11.57
CA ALA A 574 4.42 -31.56 -10.57
C ALA A 574 5.33 -30.34 -10.84
N THR A 575 6.58 -30.61 -11.26
CA THR A 575 7.55 -29.57 -11.59
C THR A 575 7.07 -28.70 -12.74
N VAL A 576 6.57 -29.34 -13.81
CA VAL A 576 5.99 -28.65 -14.97
C VAL A 576 4.77 -27.83 -14.54
N ALA A 577 3.86 -28.41 -13.74
CA ALA A 577 2.68 -27.74 -13.23
C ALA A 577 3.04 -26.50 -12.36
N VAL A 578 4.10 -26.59 -11.55
CA VAL A 578 4.62 -25.41 -10.80
C VAL A 578 5.13 -24.32 -11.73
N VAL A 579 5.88 -24.70 -12.77
CA VAL A 579 6.46 -23.74 -13.74
C VAL A 579 5.35 -23.06 -14.56
N THR A 580 4.39 -23.83 -15.07
CA THR A 580 3.24 -23.28 -15.81
C THR A 580 2.36 -22.40 -14.92
N GLY A 581 2.21 -22.75 -13.64
CA GLY A 581 1.55 -21.96 -12.63
C GLY A 581 2.21 -20.60 -12.31
N LEU A 582 3.44 -20.35 -12.77
CA LEU A 582 4.04 -19.01 -12.72
C LEU A 582 3.51 -18.11 -13.83
N ILE A 583 3.05 -18.66 -14.93
CA ILE A 583 2.45 -17.89 -16.01
C ILE A 583 1.07 -17.41 -15.57
N ALA A 584 0.22 -18.38 -15.25
CA ALA A 584 -1.11 -18.14 -14.69
C ALA A 584 -1.45 -19.31 -13.75
N LYS A 585 -1.93 -19.02 -12.54
CA LYS A 585 -2.14 -20.06 -11.51
C LYS A 585 -3.25 -21.06 -11.89
N GLU A 586 -4.25 -20.63 -12.60
CA GLU A 586 -5.32 -21.45 -13.15
C GLU A 586 -4.78 -22.52 -14.12
N ASN A 587 -3.70 -22.24 -14.83
CA ASN A 587 -3.11 -23.17 -15.78
C ASN A 587 -2.56 -24.46 -15.15
N VAL A 588 -2.40 -24.50 -13.83
CA VAL A 588 -1.95 -25.71 -13.12
C VAL A 588 -2.90 -26.88 -13.38
N VAL A 589 -4.22 -26.65 -13.28
CA VAL A 589 -5.24 -27.71 -13.50
C VAL A 589 -5.25 -28.14 -14.97
N ALA A 590 -5.29 -27.20 -15.89
CA ALA A 590 -5.23 -27.48 -17.32
C ALA A 590 -3.93 -28.23 -17.69
N THR A 591 -2.79 -27.87 -17.09
CA THR A 591 -1.52 -28.57 -17.29
C THR A 591 -1.61 -30.02 -16.82
N PHE A 592 -2.20 -30.28 -15.66
CA PHE A 592 -2.39 -31.68 -15.22
C PHE A 592 -3.28 -32.44 -16.18
N GLY A 593 -4.37 -31.86 -16.71
CA GLY A 593 -5.19 -32.51 -17.73
C GLY A 593 -4.40 -32.95 -18.94
N VAL A 594 -3.58 -32.05 -19.47
CA VAL A 594 -2.71 -32.37 -20.61
C VAL A 594 -1.66 -33.44 -20.23
N LEU A 595 -1.02 -33.32 -19.06
CA LEU A 595 0.02 -34.25 -18.59
C LEU A 595 -0.50 -35.65 -18.27
N TYR A 596 -1.83 -35.79 -18.04
CA TYR A 596 -2.50 -37.08 -17.90
C TYR A 596 -3.17 -37.56 -19.18
N ASN A 597 -2.92 -36.89 -20.33
CA ASN A 597 -3.52 -37.22 -21.64
C ASN A 597 -5.05 -37.28 -21.60
N PHE A 598 -5.69 -36.40 -20.83
CA PHE A 598 -7.14 -36.32 -20.79
C PHE A 598 -7.68 -35.60 -22.03
N ALA A 599 -8.45 -36.33 -22.84
CA ALA A 599 -8.93 -35.84 -24.14
C ALA A 599 -10.28 -35.07 -24.09
N GLY A 600 -10.84 -34.85 -22.89
CA GLY A 600 -12.11 -34.17 -22.68
C GLY A 600 -11.94 -32.71 -22.24
N GLU A 601 -13.05 -31.99 -22.17
CA GLU A 601 -13.09 -30.68 -21.50
C GLU A 601 -12.93 -30.89 -20.00
N LEU A 602 -12.08 -30.06 -19.39
CA LEU A 602 -11.85 -30.08 -17.94
C LEU A 602 -12.74 -29.04 -17.28
N SER A 603 -13.38 -29.41 -16.18
CA SER A 603 -14.01 -28.46 -15.28
C SER A 603 -12.94 -27.57 -14.61
N GLU A 604 -13.36 -26.41 -14.08
CA GLU A 604 -12.46 -25.45 -13.42
C GLU A 604 -11.63 -26.12 -12.29
N ASN A 605 -12.21 -27.08 -11.57
CA ASN A 605 -11.56 -27.82 -10.49
C ASN A 605 -10.91 -29.14 -10.94
N GLY A 606 -11.01 -29.49 -12.22
CA GLY A 606 -10.43 -30.72 -12.78
C GLY A 606 -11.05 -31.99 -12.21
N ASP A 607 -12.37 -32.00 -11.99
CA ASP A 607 -13.08 -33.17 -11.38
C ASP A 607 -12.84 -34.48 -12.14
N GLU A 608 -12.65 -34.38 -13.46
CA GLU A 608 -12.44 -35.49 -14.37
C GLU A 608 -11.10 -36.19 -14.18
N ILE A 609 -10.10 -35.46 -13.65
CA ILE A 609 -8.73 -36.00 -13.45
C ILE A 609 -8.41 -36.31 -11.98
N TRP A 610 -9.35 -36.15 -11.05
CA TRP A 610 -9.11 -36.40 -9.62
C TRP A 610 -8.57 -37.82 -9.34
N ALA A 611 -9.12 -38.83 -10.00
CA ALA A 611 -8.68 -40.19 -9.82
C ALA A 611 -7.23 -40.42 -10.31
N LEU A 612 -6.80 -39.70 -11.34
CA LEU A 612 -5.44 -39.80 -11.88
C LEU A 612 -4.44 -39.06 -10.95
N VAL A 613 -4.82 -37.89 -10.47
CA VAL A 613 -4.01 -37.17 -9.49
C VAL A 613 -3.86 -37.93 -8.19
N ALA A 614 -4.92 -38.61 -7.72
CA ALA A 614 -4.88 -39.40 -6.50
C ALA A 614 -3.96 -40.65 -6.61
N GLN A 615 -3.60 -41.11 -7.82
CA GLN A 615 -2.64 -42.21 -8.01
C GLN A 615 -1.18 -41.74 -7.85
N ASP A 616 -0.87 -40.51 -8.25
CA ASP A 616 0.51 -39.99 -8.26
C ASP A 616 0.89 -39.28 -6.96
N TYR A 617 -0.08 -38.91 -6.12
CA TYR A 617 0.14 -38.12 -4.91
C TYR A 617 -0.48 -38.75 -3.67
N THR A 618 0.24 -38.68 -2.56
CA THR A 618 -0.33 -38.92 -1.22
C THR A 618 -1.05 -37.65 -0.72
N ALA A 619 -1.89 -37.79 0.30
CA ALA A 619 -2.62 -36.67 0.86
C ALA A 619 -1.67 -35.55 1.33
N ILE A 620 -0.58 -35.91 2.02
CA ILE A 620 0.39 -34.92 2.52
C ILE A 620 1.24 -34.32 1.39
N SER A 621 1.63 -35.10 0.39
CA SER A 621 2.41 -34.57 -0.75
C SER A 621 1.59 -33.59 -1.59
N ALA A 622 0.32 -33.90 -1.84
CA ALA A 622 -0.59 -33.00 -2.53
C ALA A 622 -0.89 -31.71 -1.73
N TYR A 623 -1.07 -31.86 -0.43
CA TYR A 623 -1.26 -30.71 0.44
C TYR A 623 -0.01 -29.81 0.46
N SER A 624 1.18 -30.41 0.48
CA SER A 624 2.46 -29.69 0.36
C SER A 624 2.57 -28.96 -0.99
N PHE A 625 2.19 -29.62 -2.10
CA PHE A 625 2.15 -29.03 -3.43
C PHE A 625 1.19 -27.82 -3.48
N MET A 626 -0.01 -27.96 -2.91
CA MET A 626 -0.97 -26.89 -2.79
C MET A 626 -0.38 -25.68 -2.05
N ILE A 627 0.20 -25.88 -0.86
CA ILE A 627 0.81 -24.84 -0.05
C ILE A 627 1.94 -24.13 -0.81
N PHE A 628 2.80 -24.90 -1.48
CA PHE A 628 3.87 -24.34 -2.28
C PHE A 628 3.32 -23.39 -3.36
N ASN A 629 2.33 -23.83 -4.13
CA ASN A 629 1.71 -23.00 -5.17
C ASN A 629 0.95 -21.80 -4.65
N LEU A 630 0.42 -21.87 -3.42
CA LEU A 630 -0.25 -20.76 -2.77
C LEU A 630 0.75 -19.66 -2.34
N LEU A 631 1.89 -20.04 -1.78
CA LEU A 631 2.84 -19.12 -1.15
C LEU A 631 4.02 -18.72 -2.05
N CYS A 632 4.35 -19.48 -3.09
CA CYS A 632 5.45 -19.16 -4.00
C CYS A 632 5.18 -17.88 -4.81
N ALA A 633 6.12 -17.50 -5.66
CA ALA A 633 5.97 -16.36 -6.56
C ALA A 633 4.60 -16.39 -7.27
N PRO A 634 3.90 -15.26 -7.34
CA PRO A 634 2.60 -15.17 -8.02
C PRO A 634 2.79 -15.27 -9.53
N CYS A 635 1.67 -15.21 -10.28
CA CYS A 635 1.70 -15.21 -11.75
C CYS A 635 2.54 -14.05 -12.31
N PHE A 636 3.04 -14.19 -13.54
CA PHE A 636 3.88 -13.18 -14.20
C PHE A 636 3.24 -11.79 -14.24
N ALA A 637 1.92 -11.70 -14.38
CA ALA A 637 1.20 -10.43 -14.32
C ALA A 637 1.37 -9.74 -12.96
N ALA A 638 1.26 -10.49 -11.86
CA ALA A 638 1.47 -9.96 -10.52
C ALA A 638 2.95 -9.67 -10.25
N MET A 639 3.89 -10.49 -10.74
CA MET A 639 5.33 -10.17 -10.68
C MET A 639 5.66 -8.87 -11.42
N GLY A 640 5.02 -8.61 -12.56
CA GLY A 640 5.10 -7.34 -13.28
C GLY A 640 4.59 -6.15 -12.45
N ALA A 641 3.51 -6.34 -11.70
CA ALA A 641 3.02 -5.33 -10.75
C ALA A 641 4.03 -5.11 -9.59
N ILE A 642 4.57 -6.18 -9.01
CA ILE A 642 5.62 -6.10 -7.97
C ILE A 642 6.83 -5.31 -8.49
N LYS A 643 7.33 -5.62 -9.68
CA LYS A 643 8.46 -4.91 -10.31
C LYS A 643 8.20 -3.41 -10.42
N ARG A 644 6.99 -3.03 -10.78
CA ARG A 644 6.60 -1.62 -10.92
C ARG A 644 6.48 -0.92 -9.57
N GLU A 645 5.83 -1.53 -8.59
CA GLU A 645 5.61 -0.91 -7.27
C GLU A 645 6.90 -0.87 -6.43
N MET A 646 7.80 -1.82 -6.62
CA MET A 646 9.14 -1.80 -6.02
C MET A 646 10.06 -0.76 -6.67
N ASN A 647 9.85 -0.43 -7.95
CA ASN A 647 10.65 0.49 -8.76
C ASN A 647 12.18 0.30 -8.61
N ASN A 648 12.60 -0.94 -8.31
CA ASN A 648 14.00 -1.30 -8.09
C ASN A 648 14.19 -2.80 -8.34
N ALA A 649 15.11 -3.15 -9.26
CA ALA A 649 15.34 -4.55 -9.64
C ALA A 649 15.82 -5.42 -8.47
N LYS A 650 16.66 -4.89 -7.56
CA LYS A 650 17.15 -5.62 -6.39
C LYS A 650 16.01 -5.94 -5.41
N TRP A 651 15.13 -4.98 -5.15
CA TRP A 651 13.97 -5.19 -4.29
C TRP A 651 12.94 -6.13 -4.92
N THR A 652 12.78 -6.06 -6.24
CA THR A 652 11.91 -7.00 -6.98
C THR A 652 12.43 -8.42 -6.85
N ALA A 653 13.71 -8.63 -7.12
CA ALA A 653 14.34 -9.95 -7.00
C ALA A 653 14.29 -10.46 -5.54
N PHE A 654 14.52 -9.60 -4.56
CA PHE A 654 14.41 -9.94 -3.14
C PHE A 654 12.98 -10.35 -2.77
N ALA A 655 11.95 -9.62 -3.24
CA ALA A 655 10.55 -9.92 -2.96
C ALA A 655 10.15 -11.29 -3.53
N ILE A 656 10.47 -11.54 -4.80
CA ILE A 656 10.17 -12.82 -5.48
C ILE A 656 10.95 -13.97 -4.82
N GLY A 657 12.25 -13.79 -4.57
CA GLY A 657 13.08 -14.78 -3.90
C GLY A 657 12.59 -15.10 -2.50
N TYR A 658 12.19 -14.09 -1.72
CA TYR A 658 11.60 -14.26 -0.40
C TYR A 658 10.34 -15.13 -0.44
N MET A 659 9.40 -14.84 -1.35
CA MET A 659 8.18 -15.63 -1.51
C MET A 659 8.49 -17.10 -1.86
N CYS A 660 9.41 -17.35 -2.80
CA CYS A 660 9.80 -18.71 -3.18
C CYS A 660 10.46 -19.47 -2.02
N VAL A 661 11.41 -18.84 -1.31
CA VAL A 661 12.09 -19.46 -0.17
C VAL A 661 11.12 -19.72 0.97
N PHE A 662 10.24 -18.77 1.28
CA PHE A 662 9.23 -18.93 2.32
C PHE A 662 8.25 -20.06 1.99
N ALA A 663 7.76 -20.11 0.75
CA ALA A 663 6.91 -21.21 0.28
C ALA A 663 7.61 -22.56 0.39
N TYR A 664 8.88 -22.64 -0.01
CA TYR A 664 9.68 -23.85 0.09
C TYR A 664 9.82 -24.34 1.53
N VAL A 665 10.16 -23.43 2.45
CA VAL A 665 10.32 -23.73 3.88
C VAL A 665 9.01 -24.25 4.49
N VAL A 666 7.88 -23.55 4.24
CA VAL A 666 6.59 -23.96 4.80
C VAL A 666 6.14 -25.29 4.23
N SER A 667 6.28 -25.51 2.93
CA SER A 667 5.92 -26.75 2.24
C SER A 667 6.77 -27.93 2.72
N LEU A 668 8.09 -27.71 2.91
CA LEU A 668 8.99 -28.71 3.47
C LEU A 668 8.57 -29.12 4.90
N ILE A 669 8.26 -28.13 5.75
CA ILE A 669 7.79 -28.40 7.11
C ILE A 669 6.52 -29.23 7.10
N VAL A 670 5.55 -28.86 6.26
CA VAL A 670 4.28 -29.57 6.14
C VAL A 670 4.48 -30.99 5.68
N TYR A 671 5.28 -31.23 4.64
CA TYR A 671 5.52 -32.57 4.14
C TYR A 671 6.30 -33.43 5.12
N GLN A 672 7.41 -32.95 5.64
CA GLN A 672 8.29 -33.76 6.50
C GLN A 672 7.68 -34.04 7.87
N ILE A 673 7.05 -33.03 8.50
CA ILE A 673 6.43 -33.22 9.82
C ILE A 673 5.04 -33.86 9.69
N GLY A 674 4.22 -33.40 8.73
CA GLY A 674 2.93 -34.00 8.46
C GLY A 674 3.05 -35.47 8.06
N GLY A 675 3.99 -35.80 7.14
CA GLY A 675 4.27 -37.16 6.70
C GLY A 675 4.83 -38.06 7.80
N LEU A 676 5.61 -37.49 8.76
CA LEU A 676 6.04 -38.24 9.93
C LEU A 676 4.86 -38.61 10.86
N ILE A 677 3.92 -37.68 11.04
CA ILE A 677 2.72 -37.90 11.87
C ILE A 677 1.77 -38.92 11.21
N THR A 678 1.61 -38.86 9.89
CA THR A 678 0.75 -39.81 9.15
C THR A 678 1.44 -41.14 8.87
N GLY A 679 2.75 -41.28 9.12
CA GLY A 679 3.54 -42.46 8.84
C GLY A 679 3.96 -42.63 7.36
N GLU A 680 3.73 -41.63 6.52
CA GLU A 680 4.13 -41.61 5.10
C GLU A 680 5.63 -41.34 4.92
N VAL A 681 6.24 -40.61 5.85
CA VAL A 681 7.67 -40.25 5.80
C VAL A 681 8.39 -40.87 7.01
N SER A 682 9.50 -41.58 6.77
CA SER A 682 10.35 -42.08 7.84
C SER A 682 11.25 -40.93 8.37
N PHE A 683 11.64 -41.03 9.67
CA PHE A 683 12.55 -40.07 10.27
C PHE A 683 13.91 -40.08 9.52
N GLY A 684 14.31 -38.94 8.98
CA GLY A 684 15.50 -38.75 8.19
C GLY A 684 16.08 -37.35 8.22
N ILE A 685 17.05 -37.07 7.37
CA ILE A 685 17.70 -35.75 7.26
C ILE A 685 16.67 -34.65 6.98
N GLY A 686 15.69 -34.91 6.12
CA GLY A 686 14.63 -33.95 5.79
C GLY A 686 13.80 -33.56 7.02
N THR A 687 13.46 -34.52 7.87
CA THR A 687 12.71 -34.28 9.10
C THR A 687 13.51 -33.43 10.10
N VAL A 688 14.83 -33.74 10.24
CA VAL A 688 15.71 -32.93 11.09
C VAL A 688 15.78 -31.48 10.61
N VAL A 689 15.95 -31.28 9.29
CA VAL A 689 15.96 -29.95 8.69
C VAL A 689 14.62 -29.23 8.94
N ALA A 690 13.48 -29.90 8.77
CA ALA A 690 12.16 -29.33 9.03
C ALA A 690 12.01 -28.88 10.49
N VAL A 691 12.43 -29.71 11.44
CA VAL A 691 12.41 -29.35 12.89
C VAL A 691 13.30 -28.15 13.18
N VAL A 692 14.51 -28.09 12.62
CA VAL A 692 15.42 -26.95 12.78
C VAL A 692 14.80 -25.67 12.20
N LEU A 693 14.12 -25.76 11.05
CA LEU A 693 13.42 -24.62 10.44
C LEU A 693 12.25 -24.14 11.30
N VAL A 694 11.46 -25.06 11.88
CA VAL A 694 10.38 -24.70 12.82
C VAL A 694 10.96 -23.96 14.04
N VAL A 695 12.00 -24.53 14.65
CA VAL A 695 12.69 -23.88 15.80
C VAL A 695 13.24 -22.53 15.38
N GLY A 696 13.82 -22.42 14.19
CA GLY A 696 14.31 -21.16 13.63
C GLY A 696 13.20 -20.12 13.44
N ILE A 697 12.06 -20.49 12.89
CA ILE A 697 10.89 -19.59 12.73
C ILE A 697 10.38 -19.14 14.10
N VAL A 698 10.20 -20.08 15.05
CA VAL A 698 9.77 -19.79 16.41
C VAL A 698 10.75 -18.84 17.10
N TYR A 699 12.05 -19.12 16.99
CA TYR A 699 13.08 -18.21 17.51
C TYR A 699 12.99 -16.81 16.91
N LEU A 700 12.82 -16.70 15.57
CA LEU A 700 12.68 -15.40 14.91
C LEU A 700 11.42 -14.67 15.33
N LEU A 701 10.31 -15.38 15.59
CA LEU A 701 9.06 -14.81 16.07
C LEU A 701 9.17 -14.24 17.48
N PHE A 702 9.87 -14.94 18.39
CA PHE A 702 9.98 -14.53 19.80
C PHE A 702 11.25 -13.76 20.14
N ARG A 703 12.24 -13.70 19.24
CA ARG A 703 13.45 -12.90 19.41
C ARG A 703 13.08 -11.42 19.65
N LYS A 704 13.68 -10.78 20.68
CA LYS A 704 13.57 -9.33 20.87
C LYS A 704 14.06 -8.60 19.63
N ASN A 705 13.36 -7.53 19.26
CA ASN A 705 13.76 -6.68 18.14
C ASN A 705 15.00 -5.87 18.55
N LYS A 706 16.16 -6.13 17.95
CA LYS A 706 17.39 -5.39 18.20
C LYS A 706 17.38 -3.96 17.63
N TYR A 707 16.41 -3.66 16.79
CA TYR A 707 16.30 -2.41 16.04
C TYR A 707 15.04 -1.63 16.45
N GLU A 708 14.46 -1.93 17.61
CA GLU A 708 13.27 -1.26 18.15
C GLU A 708 13.55 0.22 18.41
N ASP A 709 14.81 0.56 18.75
CA ASP A 709 15.30 1.91 18.94
C ASP A 709 15.82 2.59 17.64
N GLU A 710 15.97 1.87 16.53
CA GLU A 710 16.24 2.48 15.22
C GLU A 710 14.95 3.04 14.62
N ARG A 711 14.38 4.08 15.23
CA ARG A 711 13.39 4.95 14.60
C ARG A 711 13.97 5.43 13.27
N LEU A 712 13.10 5.80 12.31
CA LEU A 712 13.46 6.41 11.03
C LEU A 712 14.45 7.57 11.26
N THR A 713 15.70 7.24 11.50
CA THR A 713 16.74 8.26 11.53
C THR A 713 16.87 8.76 10.10
N ILE A 714 16.72 10.05 9.93
CA ILE A 714 16.96 10.80 8.68
C ILE A 714 18.34 10.51 8.09
N ARG A 715 19.26 9.91 8.85
CA ARG A 715 20.51 9.32 8.35
C ARG A 715 20.31 8.33 7.21
N SER A 716 19.25 7.54 7.20
CA SER A 716 18.98 6.61 6.08
C SER A 716 18.47 7.35 4.84
N VAL A 717 17.73 8.45 5.02
CA VAL A 717 17.23 9.30 3.93
C VAL A 717 18.36 10.19 3.39
N ASP A 718 19.17 10.80 4.26
CA ASP A 718 20.34 11.59 3.87
C ASP A 718 21.44 10.73 3.23
N ALA A 719 21.63 9.49 3.67
CA ALA A 719 22.57 8.55 3.04
C ALA A 719 22.08 8.09 1.66
N ALA A 720 20.79 7.92 1.47
CA ALA A 720 20.21 7.64 0.16
C ALA A 720 20.29 8.85 -0.77
N GLY A 721 20.02 10.05 -0.25
CA GLY A 721 20.15 11.33 -0.97
C GLY A 721 21.60 11.63 -1.40
N ARG A 722 22.59 11.44 -0.51
CA ARG A 722 24.01 11.62 -0.84
C ARG A 722 24.52 10.58 -1.85
N ARG A 723 24.01 9.33 -1.81
CA ARG A 723 24.35 8.32 -2.82
C ARG A 723 23.69 8.57 -4.18
N ALA A 724 22.54 9.25 -4.20
CA ALA A 724 21.90 9.68 -5.45
C ALA A 724 22.55 10.92 -6.06
N ALA A 725 23.11 11.81 -5.22
CA ALA A 725 23.85 12.99 -5.67
C ALA A 725 25.30 12.69 -6.12
N LEU A 726 25.83 11.50 -5.79
CA LEU A 726 27.15 11.01 -6.20
C LEU A 726 27.09 10.05 -7.41
N LYS A 727 25.91 9.81 -7.97
CA LYS A 727 25.66 9.15 -9.25
C LYS A 727 25.08 10.13 -10.26
#